data_accb361ecd59f95d0157299cef771112
#
_entry.id   accb361ecd59f95d0157299cef771112
#
_cell.length_a   1.000
_cell.length_b   1.000
_cell.length_c   1.000
_cell.angle_alpha   90.00
_cell.angle_beta   90.00
_cell.angle_gamma   90.00
#
_symmetry.space_group_name_H-M   'P 1'
#
loop_
_entity.id
_entity.type
_entity.pdbx_description
1 polymer ?
#
loop_
_entity_poly.entity_id
_entity_poly.type
_entity_poly.pdbx_seq_one_letter_code
_entity_poly.pdbx_strand_id
1 'polypeptide(L)'
;MKQVKFCLSALLMGGFLNAQDLLKPLVVEGDAVGNVAVETLDAERLNELLGYLPGFASVASDSAGYGDVIGMRGSTNTLFFGGAGVAMVVDDVPYGDVFGYSTEFFDLESFTLHRGPQGSRFARNGVGGLMELRTPGPTKEHEHGFSAEYGSYDLTHLRFRSSGPLDKDWSYSFQKYFKERDGLVDNVTLGRETDTREQFGTLGSLYYNPSEDFEMRFRLMYERTRDGSQRLSALPGVTSAFGDFVDSQLAKDPFKVASNVPGVTEVDRLQLSMHLDQDFGKVNLKSITAFSNWKLGPNTVDLDLTAFDLSRSSIRQEQNLFSQEFRLQSDQEADVRWLSGLAYLNKDNQGVANRFFPIGNNIFANQFTNFDIDDESVALFGNVQWDAVKDLTIEVGGRLESVENSISRSKTEPGGGFIPLPPAFAGESNGVYFSPSLGATYVVNSETSVFARTSLSYKPQGFTAFSDNAATTDFDEEQSLETEVGVRYQNSDQSLGGELRGYFKQIDDYQLNQSIPMTTDFIIANAERVEALGVEGEVFWKPVSGLTVQASAGWNQIEFEEHTGTGGADLSGNDVPFLPEFTAGMVVRYDFENGFFAQTGVRAVGATFFDETNNSDYRQGSYEVLDAQLGYQGDSWNAAIFARNLLDEDYYSFMNNQISAGVAGDPEMYGVRVALEF
;
A
#
# COMPACT_ATOMS: atom_id res chain seq x y z
N MET A 1 -22.91 -22.13 3.85
CA MET A 1 -24.18 -21.66 4.44
C MET A 1 -24.11 -21.25 5.91
N LYS A 2 -23.21 -21.77 6.75
CA LYS A 2 -23.09 -21.32 8.15
C LYS A 2 -22.17 -20.08 8.31
N GLN A 3 -21.17 -19.88 7.50
CA GLN A 3 -20.27 -18.72 7.64
C GLN A 3 -20.80 -17.42 7.05
N VAL A 4 -21.45 -17.44 5.88
CA VAL A 4 -22.20 -16.27 5.38
C VAL A 4 -23.36 -15.89 6.31
N LYS A 5 -23.95 -16.87 7.01
CA LYS A 5 -24.93 -16.58 8.07
C LYS A 5 -24.29 -16.08 9.37
N PHE A 6 -23.01 -16.27 9.61
CA PHE A 6 -22.39 -15.82 10.88
C PHE A 6 -21.96 -14.35 10.80
N CYS A 7 -21.46 -13.88 9.67
CA CYS A 7 -21.34 -12.42 9.44
C CYS A 7 -22.73 -11.75 9.35
N LEU A 8 -23.73 -12.39 8.74
CA LEU A 8 -25.12 -11.88 8.76
C LEU A 8 -25.82 -12.08 10.10
N SER A 9 -25.47 -13.06 10.93
CA SER A 9 -26.14 -13.29 12.22
C SER A 9 -25.52 -12.53 13.39
N ALA A 10 -24.31 -12.07 13.33
CA ALA A 10 -23.80 -11.02 14.21
C ALA A 10 -24.48 -9.67 13.92
N LEU A 11 -24.88 -9.43 12.68
CA LEU A 11 -25.71 -8.29 12.23
C LEU A 11 -27.23 -8.47 12.52
N LEU A 12 -27.73 -9.67 12.81
CA LEU A 12 -29.15 -9.96 13.01
C LEU A 12 -29.58 -10.22 14.46
N MET A 13 -28.65 -10.16 15.42
CA MET A 13 -29.02 -10.01 16.82
C MET A 13 -29.22 -8.53 17.14
N GLY A 14 -30.31 -7.96 16.57
CA GLY A 14 -30.76 -6.60 16.82
C GLY A 14 -31.11 -6.38 18.29
N GLY A 15 -30.12 -5.96 19.06
CA GLY A 15 -30.37 -5.05 20.15
C GLY A 15 -30.55 -3.67 19.53
N PHE A 16 -31.58 -2.93 19.95
CA PHE A 16 -31.75 -1.50 19.63
C PHE A 16 -30.42 -0.80 19.92
N LEU A 17 -29.70 -0.37 18.87
CA LEU A 17 -28.56 0.51 19.00
C LEU A 17 -29.05 1.79 19.68
N ASN A 18 -28.72 1.95 20.95
CA ASN A 18 -28.90 3.21 21.65
C ASN A 18 -28.04 4.27 20.95
N ALA A 19 -28.40 5.54 21.02
CA ALA A 19 -27.57 6.66 20.58
C ALA A 19 -26.11 6.57 21.12
N GLN A 20 -25.94 5.92 22.28
CA GLN A 20 -24.63 5.58 22.87
C GLN A 20 -23.79 4.57 22.05
N ASP A 21 -24.40 3.71 21.24
CA ASP A 21 -23.64 2.80 20.35
C ASP A 21 -23.09 3.51 19.11
N LEU A 22 -23.64 4.69 18.77
CA LEU A 22 -23.07 5.62 17.79
C LEU A 22 -21.98 6.55 18.40
N LEU A 23 -21.97 6.68 19.75
CA LEU A 23 -20.95 7.38 20.52
C LEU A 23 -19.75 6.50 20.89
N LYS A 24 -19.93 5.19 20.99
CA LYS A 24 -18.74 4.32 20.94
C LYS A 24 -18.04 4.80 19.69
N PRO A 25 -16.75 5.27 19.81
CA PRO A 25 -16.06 5.51 18.59
C PRO A 25 -16.32 4.22 17.83
N LEU A 26 -17.03 4.35 16.73
CA LEU A 26 -16.68 3.49 15.66
C LEU A 26 -15.17 3.67 15.67
N VAL A 27 -14.42 2.79 16.37
CA VAL A 27 -13.12 2.42 15.89
C VAL A 27 -13.45 2.34 14.45
N VAL A 28 -12.97 3.35 13.66
CA VAL A 28 -13.37 3.40 12.27
C VAL A 28 -12.82 2.10 11.74
N GLU A 29 -13.56 1.05 12.09
CA GLU A 29 -13.47 -0.24 11.47
C GLU A 29 -13.83 0.12 10.08
N GLY A 30 -12.82 0.16 9.33
CA GLY A 30 -12.65 0.68 8.04
C GLY A 30 -13.91 1.16 7.38
N ASP A 31 -13.81 2.22 6.72
CA ASP A 31 -14.86 2.63 5.82
C ASP A 31 -15.57 1.37 5.34
N ALA A 32 -16.87 1.28 5.59
CA ALA A 32 -17.64 0.06 5.27
C ALA A 32 -17.47 -0.36 3.81
N VAL A 33 -17.05 0.57 2.96
CA VAL A 33 -16.65 0.35 1.57
C VAL A 33 -15.29 -0.35 1.46
N GLY A 34 -14.28 -0.03 2.30
CA GLY A 34 -12.99 -0.69 2.27
C GLY A 34 -13.09 -2.20 2.51
N ASN A 35 -13.75 -2.60 3.60
CA ASN A 35 -13.93 -4.01 3.93
C ASN A 35 -14.72 -4.78 2.88
N VAL A 36 -15.81 -4.19 2.38
CA VAL A 36 -16.64 -4.88 1.38
C VAL A 36 -16.00 -4.84 -0.01
N ALA A 37 -15.19 -3.83 -0.34
CA ALA A 37 -14.47 -3.80 -1.61
C ALA A 37 -13.49 -4.98 -1.72
N VAL A 38 -12.71 -5.29 -0.70
CA VAL A 38 -11.80 -6.44 -0.73
C VAL A 38 -12.56 -7.76 -0.85
N GLU A 39 -13.59 -7.98 -0.04
CA GLU A 39 -14.40 -9.20 -0.10
C GLU A 39 -15.23 -9.30 -1.39
N THR A 40 -15.78 -8.18 -1.85
CA THR A 40 -16.68 -8.15 -3.02
C THR A 40 -15.91 -8.06 -4.33
N LEU A 41 -14.80 -7.31 -4.38
CA LEU A 41 -13.97 -7.18 -5.58
C LEU A 41 -13.12 -8.39 -5.84
N ASP A 42 -12.88 -9.18 -4.79
CA ASP A 42 -11.90 -10.26 -4.85
C ASP A 42 -10.50 -9.72 -5.22
N ALA A 43 -10.21 -8.55 -4.65
CA ALA A 43 -8.94 -7.89 -4.86
C ALA A 43 -7.81 -8.70 -4.23
N GLU A 44 -6.82 -9.01 -5.03
CA GLU A 44 -5.66 -9.81 -4.65
C GLU A 44 -4.45 -8.93 -4.35
N ARG A 45 -4.46 -7.68 -4.82
CA ARG A 45 -3.34 -6.74 -4.74
C ARG A 45 -3.78 -5.32 -4.41
N LEU A 46 -2.87 -4.52 -3.85
CA LEU A 46 -3.13 -3.12 -3.50
C LEU A 46 -3.55 -2.25 -4.69
N ASN A 47 -2.93 -2.43 -5.83
CA ASN A 47 -3.25 -1.63 -7.03
C ASN A 47 -4.65 -1.91 -7.60
N GLU A 48 -5.24 -3.05 -7.29
CA GLU A 48 -6.62 -3.38 -7.67
C GLU A 48 -7.64 -2.60 -6.83
N LEU A 49 -7.24 -2.07 -5.68
CA LEU A 49 -8.05 -1.21 -4.82
C LEU A 49 -8.07 0.26 -5.29
N LEU A 50 -7.14 0.64 -6.20
CA LEU A 50 -7.12 1.98 -6.78
C LEU A 50 -8.44 2.28 -7.48
N GLY A 51 -9.00 3.46 -7.20
CA GLY A 51 -10.31 3.88 -7.70
C GLY A 51 -11.46 3.49 -6.79
N TYR A 52 -11.39 2.38 -6.04
CA TYR A 52 -12.43 1.99 -5.09
C TYR A 52 -12.26 2.61 -3.71
N LEU A 53 -11.06 3.09 -3.38
CA LEU A 53 -10.75 3.80 -2.14
C LEU A 53 -10.60 5.30 -2.43
N PRO A 54 -11.50 6.18 -1.94
CA PRO A 54 -11.42 7.61 -2.23
C PRO A 54 -10.12 8.22 -1.71
N GLY A 55 -9.47 9.03 -2.55
CA GLY A 55 -8.23 9.73 -2.18
C GLY A 55 -6.99 8.86 -2.05
N PHE A 56 -7.10 7.54 -2.30
CA PHE A 56 -5.97 6.60 -2.31
C PHE A 56 -5.33 6.54 -3.70
N ALA A 57 -4.01 6.58 -3.74
CA ALA A 57 -3.19 6.40 -4.94
C ALA A 57 -2.24 5.22 -4.78
N SER A 58 -2.13 4.40 -5.81
CA SER A 58 -1.16 3.30 -5.91
C SER A 58 -0.63 3.24 -7.32
N VAL A 59 0.66 3.52 -7.46
CA VAL A 59 1.39 3.53 -8.73
C VAL A 59 2.33 2.34 -8.73
N ALA A 60 2.07 1.36 -9.60
CA ALA A 60 2.85 0.15 -9.70
C ALA A 60 3.94 0.31 -10.76
N SER A 61 5.20 0.36 -10.34
CA SER A 61 6.38 0.44 -11.22
C SER A 61 6.99 -0.93 -11.52
N ASP A 62 6.73 -1.92 -10.67
CA ASP A 62 7.24 -3.29 -10.76
C ASP A 62 6.21 -4.27 -10.22
N SER A 63 6.17 -5.48 -10.76
CA SER A 63 5.22 -6.52 -10.34
C SER A 63 5.46 -7.05 -8.92
N ALA A 64 6.67 -6.86 -8.39
CA ALA A 64 7.05 -7.26 -7.03
C ALA A 64 7.02 -6.11 -6.01
N GLY A 65 6.58 -4.91 -6.43
CA GLY A 65 6.43 -3.74 -5.56
C GLY A 65 7.69 -2.91 -5.35
N TYR A 66 8.80 -3.24 -6.03
CA TYR A 66 10.04 -2.48 -5.91
C TYR A 66 9.98 -1.17 -6.72
N GLY A 67 9.92 -0.04 -6.03
CA GLY A 67 9.74 1.29 -6.63
C GLY A 67 8.28 1.72 -6.78
N ASP A 68 7.34 1.03 -6.14
CA ASP A 68 5.94 1.46 -6.10
C ASP A 68 5.76 2.72 -5.26
N VAL A 69 4.78 3.54 -5.64
CA VAL A 69 4.37 4.72 -4.89
C VAL A 69 2.95 4.53 -4.37
N ILE A 70 2.78 4.69 -3.07
CA ILE A 70 1.48 4.67 -2.40
C ILE A 70 1.25 6.03 -1.75
N GLY A 71 0.12 6.62 -2.03
CA GLY A 71 -0.20 7.96 -1.55
C GLY A 71 -1.62 8.14 -1.08
N MET A 72 -1.81 9.16 -0.27
CA MET A 72 -3.12 9.61 0.20
C MET A 72 -3.05 11.07 0.62
N ARG A 73 -4.02 11.88 0.17
CA ARG A 73 -4.20 13.27 0.60
C ARG A 73 -2.90 14.09 0.55
N GLY A 74 -2.16 14.01 -0.55
CA GLY A 74 -0.91 14.74 -0.74
C GLY A 74 0.33 14.03 -0.19
N SER A 75 0.22 13.06 0.71
CA SER A 75 1.37 12.34 1.25
C SER A 75 1.66 11.08 0.45
N THR A 76 2.88 10.97 -0.08
CA THR A 76 3.41 9.78 -0.79
C THR A 76 4.68 9.27 -0.12
N ASN A 77 5.10 8.06 -0.46
CA ASN A 77 6.49 7.65 -0.24
C ASN A 77 7.36 8.11 -1.41
N THR A 78 8.65 8.18 -1.19
CA THR A 78 9.67 8.22 -2.23
C THR A 78 9.96 6.82 -2.76
N LEU A 79 10.54 6.69 -3.98
CA LEU A 79 10.62 5.40 -4.69
C LEU A 79 11.39 4.29 -3.95
N PHE A 80 12.53 4.62 -3.30
CA PHE A 80 13.40 3.57 -2.73
C PHE A 80 13.88 3.82 -1.30
N PHE A 81 13.83 5.06 -0.82
CA PHE A 81 14.26 5.46 0.52
C PHE A 81 13.25 6.43 1.10
N GLY A 82 13.35 6.72 2.39
CA GLY A 82 12.45 7.65 3.08
C GLY A 82 11.23 6.98 3.70
N GLY A 83 10.43 7.77 4.38
CA GLY A 83 9.25 7.31 5.11
C GLY A 83 8.07 6.95 4.21
N ALA A 84 7.22 6.02 4.66
CA ALA A 84 5.96 5.71 3.99
C ALA A 84 4.97 6.87 4.12
N GLY A 85 4.35 7.28 3.01
CA GLY A 85 3.21 8.20 3.03
C GLY A 85 1.96 7.56 3.65
N VAL A 86 1.71 6.30 3.30
CA VAL A 86 0.66 5.46 3.88
C VAL A 86 1.31 4.24 4.50
N ALA A 87 1.22 4.09 5.82
CA ALA A 87 1.79 2.95 6.53
C ALA A 87 0.96 1.69 6.34
N MET A 88 1.58 0.50 6.49
CA MET A 88 0.89 -0.79 6.48
C MET A 88 1.17 -1.55 7.77
N VAL A 89 0.13 -2.12 8.34
CA VAL A 89 0.20 -3.11 9.42
C VAL A 89 -0.62 -4.33 9.05
N VAL A 90 -0.10 -5.52 9.34
CA VAL A 90 -0.81 -6.79 9.15
C VAL A 90 -0.87 -7.50 10.49
N ASP A 91 -2.08 -7.71 11.01
CA ASP A 91 -2.28 -8.27 12.36
C ASP A 91 -1.47 -7.53 13.44
N ASP A 92 -1.51 -6.20 13.45
CA ASP A 92 -0.74 -5.30 14.33
C ASP A 92 0.79 -5.28 14.09
N VAL A 93 1.34 -6.06 13.16
CA VAL A 93 2.78 -6.05 12.85
C VAL A 93 3.08 -4.99 11.79
N PRO A 94 3.93 -3.99 12.07
CA PRO A 94 4.28 -2.96 11.12
C PRO A 94 5.18 -3.49 10.01
N TYR A 95 4.96 -3.00 8.79
CA TYR A 95 5.90 -3.15 7.69
C TYR A 95 6.94 -2.01 7.69
N GLY A 96 8.09 -2.26 7.08
CA GLY A 96 9.15 -1.27 6.89
C GLY A 96 8.82 -0.24 5.80
N ASP A 97 9.66 -0.16 4.78
CA ASP A 97 9.44 0.72 3.63
C ASP A 97 8.43 0.10 2.65
N VAL A 98 7.85 0.94 1.76
CA VAL A 98 6.77 0.52 0.84
C VAL A 98 7.19 -0.65 -0.05
N PHE A 99 8.44 -0.72 -0.50
CA PHE A 99 8.95 -1.84 -1.29
C PHE A 99 8.91 -3.18 -0.53
N GLY A 100 8.84 -3.15 0.79
CA GLY A 100 8.68 -4.33 1.65
C GLY A 100 7.23 -4.81 1.77
N TYR A 101 6.23 -4.04 1.33
CA TYR A 101 4.82 -4.42 1.46
C TYR A 101 4.51 -5.69 0.67
N SER A 102 3.55 -6.47 1.16
CA SER A 102 3.06 -7.62 0.41
C SER A 102 2.36 -7.15 -0.86
N THR A 103 2.71 -7.76 -1.98
CA THR A 103 2.11 -7.45 -3.30
C THR A 103 0.95 -8.36 -3.63
N GLU A 104 0.76 -9.45 -2.88
CA GLU A 104 -0.36 -10.38 -3.00
C GLU A 104 -1.00 -10.56 -1.63
N PHE A 105 -2.32 -10.54 -1.53
CA PHE A 105 -3.01 -10.72 -0.26
C PHE A 105 -3.21 -12.20 0.06
N PHE A 106 -2.96 -12.58 1.31
CA PHE A 106 -3.61 -13.74 1.91
C PHE A 106 -5.12 -13.49 2.02
N ASP A 107 -5.90 -14.53 2.33
CA ASP A 107 -7.30 -14.29 2.69
C ASP A 107 -7.35 -13.31 3.86
N LEU A 108 -8.16 -12.28 3.74
CA LEU A 108 -8.33 -11.24 4.76
C LEU A 108 -9.67 -11.38 5.46
N GLU A 109 -9.68 -11.21 6.78
CA GLU A 109 -10.90 -10.99 7.54
C GLU A 109 -11.39 -9.55 7.37
N SER A 110 -10.45 -8.59 7.35
CA SER A 110 -10.75 -7.19 7.09
C SER A 110 -9.56 -6.45 6.48
N PHE A 111 -9.87 -5.46 5.69
CA PHE A 111 -8.97 -4.41 5.22
C PHE A 111 -9.56 -3.07 5.65
N THR A 112 -8.79 -2.30 6.43
CA THR A 112 -9.21 -0.99 6.93
C THR A 112 -8.24 0.06 6.46
N LEU A 113 -8.73 1.10 5.77
CA LEU A 113 -7.95 2.27 5.42
C LEU A 113 -8.27 3.41 6.39
N HIS A 114 -7.36 3.66 7.33
CA HIS A 114 -7.43 4.80 8.23
C HIS A 114 -6.87 6.02 7.52
N ARG A 115 -7.71 7.01 7.27
CA ARG A 115 -7.35 8.24 6.56
C ARG A 115 -6.74 9.28 7.51
N GLY A 116 -5.79 10.05 6.98
CA GLY A 116 -5.07 11.06 7.75
C GLY A 116 -4.10 10.47 8.78
N PRO A 117 -3.43 11.32 9.58
CA PRO A 117 -2.42 10.89 10.53
C PRO A 117 -2.93 9.93 11.61
N GLN A 118 -2.24 8.81 11.80
CA GLN A 118 -2.61 7.74 12.74
C GLN A 118 -1.60 7.51 13.88
N GLY A 119 -0.62 8.38 14.05
CA GLY A 119 0.50 8.19 14.99
C GLY A 119 0.11 8.02 16.45
N SER A 120 -1.08 8.47 16.89
CA SER A 120 -1.57 8.34 18.27
C SER A 120 -2.19 6.97 18.60
N ARG A 121 -2.36 6.08 17.63
CA ARG A 121 -3.08 4.81 17.79
C ARG A 121 -2.25 3.57 17.47
N PHE A 122 -1.23 3.71 16.62
CA PHE A 122 -0.44 2.59 16.11
C PHE A 122 1.05 2.78 16.39
N ALA A 123 1.79 1.67 16.45
CA ALA A 123 3.24 1.68 16.59
C ALA A 123 3.95 2.43 15.46
N ARG A 124 3.39 2.37 14.26
CA ARG A 124 3.91 3.05 13.07
C ARG A 124 3.20 4.38 12.83
N ASN A 125 3.98 5.42 12.50
CA ASN A 125 3.42 6.68 12.06
C ASN A 125 3.08 6.63 10.56
N GLY A 126 1.88 7.03 10.19
CA GLY A 126 1.43 7.17 8.80
C GLY A 126 0.89 8.58 8.60
N VAL A 127 1.57 9.40 7.81
CA VAL A 127 1.23 10.83 7.64
C VAL A 127 0.03 11.07 6.73
N GLY A 128 -0.17 10.23 5.72
CA GLY A 128 -1.33 10.25 4.83
C GLY A 128 -2.44 9.33 5.30
N GLY A 129 -2.06 8.23 5.96
CA GLY A 129 -2.99 7.21 6.44
C GLY A 129 -2.28 5.92 6.85
N LEU A 130 -3.08 4.92 7.18
CA LEU A 130 -2.59 3.60 7.55
C LEU A 130 -3.53 2.52 6.99
N MET A 131 -2.96 1.54 6.34
CA MET A 131 -3.64 0.32 5.92
C MET A 131 -3.51 -0.73 7.02
N GLU A 132 -4.62 -1.12 7.62
CA GLU A 132 -4.71 -2.18 8.59
C GLU A 132 -5.35 -3.41 7.96
N LEU A 133 -4.57 -4.50 7.87
CA LEU A 133 -5.00 -5.78 7.33
C LEU A 133 -5.13 -6.78 8.46
N ARG A 134 -6.24 -7.48 8.54
CA ARG A 134 -6.49 -8.56 9.50
C ARG A 134 -6.67 -9.86 8.76
N THR A 135 -5.95 -10.89 9.19
CA THR A 135 -6.10 -12.24 8.65
C THR A 135 -7.08 -13.05 9.50
N PRO A 136 -7.83 -14.01 8.92
CA PRO A 136 -8.80 -14.80 9.67
C PRO A 136 -8.17 -15.54 10.84
N GLY A 137 -8.82 -15.43 11.98
CA GLY A 137 -8.48 -16.17 13.18
C GLY A 137 -8.87 -17.66 13.12
N PRO A 138 -8.67 -18.41 14.21
CA PRO A 138 -9.05 -19.81 14.29
C PRO A 138 -10.58 -19.97 14.38
N THR A 139 -11.10 -21.02 13.76
CA THR A 139 -12.52 -21.40 13.83
C THR A 139 -12.81 -22.30 15.02
N LYS A 140 -14.07 -22.39 15.45
CA LYS A 140 -14.50 -23.24 16.59
C LYS A 140 -14.50 -24.73 16.23
N GLU A 141 -14.69 -25.06 14.96
CA GLU A 141 -14.64 -26.40 14.40
C GLU A 141 -13.56 -26.43 13.33
N HIS A 142 -13.08 -27.60 12.94
CA HIS A 142 -12.15 -27.68 11.83
C HIS A 142 -12.84 -27.25 10.53
N GLU A 143 -12.25 -26.32 9.86
CA GLU A 143 -12.71 -25.81 8.57
C GLU A 143 -11.55 -25.79 7.58
N HIS A 144 -11.82 -26.22 6.38
CA HIS A 144 -10.85 -26.25 5.31
C HIS A 144 -11.43 -25.61 4.05
N GLY A 145 -10.60 -24.88 3.33
CA GLY A 145 -10.98 -24.27 2.07
C GLY A 145 -9.89 -24.52 1.02
N PHE A 146 -10.32 -24.72 -0.20
CA PHE A 146 -9.45 -24.80 -1.37
C PHE A 146 -10.07 -24.01 -2.50
N SER A 147 -9.27 -23.18 -3.18
CA SER A 147 -9.70 -22.53 -4.43
C SER A 147 -8.66 -22.70 -5.52
N ALA A 148 -9.15 -22.78 -6.75
CA ALA A 148 -8.36 -22.83 -7.96
C ALA A 148 -8.94 -21.84 -8.99
N GLU A 149 -8.07 -21.03 -9.55
CA GLU A 149 -8.36 -20.10 -10.63
C GLU A 149 -7.48 -20.43 -11.83
N TYR A 150 -8.06 -20.36 -13.03
CA TYR A 150 -7.35 -20.49 -14.29
C TYR A 150 -7.86 -19.45 -15.29
N GLY A 151 -6.96 -18.78 -16.00
CA GLY A 151 -7.34 -17.67 -16.87
C GLY A 151 -6.36 -17.35 -17.98
N SER A 152 -6.55 -16.18 -18.57
CA SER A 152 -5.69 -15.62 -19.62
C SER A 152 -4.23 -15.60 -19.21
N TYR A 153 -3.32 -15.74 -20.17
CA TYR A 153 -1.87 -15.81 -19.94
C TYR A 153 -1.46 -17.01 -19.08
N ASP A 154 -2.15 -18.15 -19.25
CA ASP A 154 -1.97 -19.35 -18.44
C ASP A 154 -1.98 -19.11 -16.93
N LEU A 155 -2.72 -18.05 -16.47
CA LEU A 155 -2.89 -17.76 -15.06
C LEU A 155 -3.38 -19.01 -14.32
N THR A 156 -2.61 -19.42 -13.33
CA THR A 156 -3.00 -20.45 -12.36
C THR A 156 -2.81 -19.88 -10.95
N HIS A 157 -3.90 -19.84 -10.17
CA HIS A 157 -3.89 -19.40 -8.79
C HIS A 157 -4.55 -20.44 -7.90
N LEU A 158 -3.78 -21.04 -7.00
CA LEU A 158 -4.24 -22.04 -6.05
C LEU A 158 -4.15 -21.49 -4.64
N ARG A 159 -5.21 -21.61 -3.86
CA ARG A 159 -5.27 -21.24 -2.44
C ARG A 159 -5.73 -22.40 -1.58
N PHE A 160 -5.19 -22.49 -0.41
CA PHE A 160 -5.60 -23.44 0.61
C PHE A 160 -5.66 -22.74 1.96
N ARG A 161 -6.74 -22.99 2.71
CA ARG A 161 -6.87 -22.55 4.10
C ARG A 161 -7.31 -23.70 5.00
N SER A 162 -6.88 -23.64 6.25
CA SER A 162 -7.27 -24.60 7.27
C SER A 162 -7.23 -23.92 8.63
N SER A 163 -8.27 -24.10 9.44
CA SER A 163 -8.32 -23.56 10.80
C SER A 163 -9.12 -24.47 11.72
N GLY A 164 -8.92 -24.33 13.03
CA GLY A 164 -9.69 -25.08 14.02
C GLY A 164 -8.95 -25.27 15.34
N PRO A 165 -9.60 -25.97 16.32
CA PRO A 165 -9.00 -26.30 17.58
C PRO A 165 -7.97 -27.43 17.44
N LEU A 166 -6.88 -27.38 18.19
CA LEU A 166 -5.96 -28.51 18.39
C LEU A 166 -6.29 -29.26 19.67
N ASP A 167 -6.64 -28.51 20.70
CA ASP A 167 -7.20 -29.03 21.96
C ASP A 167 -8.05 -27.93 22.63
N LYS A 168 -8.31 -28.03 23.95
CA LYS A 168 -9.15 -27.06 24.67
C LYS A 168 -8.53 -25.64 24.78
N ASP A 169 -7.20 -25.55 24.76
CA ASP A 169 -6.43 -24.31 24.96
C ASP A 169 -5.69 -23.84 23.71
N TRP A 170 -5.51 -24.73 22.72
CA TRP A 170 -4.77 -24.45 21.51
C TRP A 170 -5.65 -24.52 20.26
N SER A 171 -5.47 -23.54 19.38
CA SER A 171 -6.09 -23.49 18.04
C SER A 171 -5.11 -22.96 17.02
N TYR A 172 -5.43 -23.13 15.74
CA TYR A 172 -4.58 -22.71 14.65
C TYR A 172 -5.36 -22.10 13.50
N SER A 173 -4.66 -21.29 12.71
CA SER A 173 -5.08 -20.81 11.40
C SER A 173 -3.90 -20.95 10.44
N PHE A 174 -4.15 -21.45 9.24
CA PHE A 174 -3.13 -21.69 8.23
C PHE A 174 -3.66 -21.34 6.85
N GLN A 175 -2.84 -20.63 6.06
CA GLN A 175 -3.13 -20.26 4.68
C GLN A 175 -1.92 -20.50 3.80
N LYS A 176 -2.16 -20.82 2.55
CA LYS A 176 -1.13 -20.99 1.54
C LYS A 176 -1.68 -20.61 0.17
N TYR A 177 -0.87 -19.92 -0.65
CA TYR A 177 -1.19 -19.69 -2.04
C TYR A 177 0.00 -20.02 -2.95
N PHE A 178 -0.31 -20.32 -4.19
CA PHE A 178 0.62 -20.40 -5.32
C PHE A 178 -0.05 -19.72 -6.53
N LYS A 179 0.68 -18.81 -7.17
CA LYS A 179 0.19 -18.07 -8.35
C LYS A 179 1.30 -18.06 -9.40
N GLU A 180 0.92 -18.41 -10.61
CA GLU A 180 1.80 -18.39 -11.79
C GLU A 180 1.04 -17.77 -12.96
N ARG A 181 1.74 -16.99 -13.79
CA ARG A 181 1.20 -16.38 -15.00
C ARG A 181 2.34 -16.16 -16.01
N ASP A 182 2.05 -16.43 -17.28
CA ASP A 182 2.91 -16.05 -18.40
C ASP A 182 3.06 -14.53 -18.52
N GLY A 183 4.05 -14.08 -19.27
CA GLY A 183 4.36 -12.66 -19.44
C GLY A 183 3.27 -11.90 -20.17
N LEU A 184 3.08 -10.63 -19.81
CA LEU A 184 2.17 -9.71 -20.51
C LEU A 184 2.89 -8.97 -21.65
N VAL A 185 4.22 -8.98 -21.69
CA VAL A 185 5.02 -8.15 -22.60
C VAL A 185 5.88 -9.04 -23.50
N ASP A 186 5.72 -8.91 -24.81
CA ASP A 186 6.53 -9.58 -25.81
C ASP A 186 7.92 -8.92 -25.95
N ASN A 187 8.99 -9.64 -25.66
CA ASN A 187 10.35 -9.19 -25.95
C ASN A 187 10.82 -9.72 -27.31
N VAL A 188 10.79 -8.84 -28.30
CA VAL A 188 11.12 -9.21 -29.70
C VAL A 188 12.60 -9.54 -29.90
N THR A 189 13.51 -9.01 -29.07
CA THR A 189 14.95 -9.29 -29.15
C THR A 189 15.26 -10.67 -28.59
N LEU A 190 14.67 -11.04 -27.47
CA LEU A 190 14.90 -12.31 -26.80
C LEU A 190 13.98 -13.43 -27.34
N GLY A 191 12.92 -13.08 -28.11
CA GLY A 191 11.96 -14.05 -28.64
C GLY A 191 11.18 -14.78 -27.57
N ARG A 192 10.84 -14.08 -26.47
CA ARG A 192 10.07 -14.61 -25.34
C ARG A 192 9.29 -13.50 -24.66
N GLU A 193 8.30 -13.87 -23.89
CA GLU A 193 7.57 -12.97 -23.02
C GLU A 193 8.41 -12.54 -21.80
N THR A 194 8.16 -11.35 -21.30
CA THR A 194 8.66 -10.81 -20.04
C THR A 194 7.48 -10.42 -19.15
N ASP A 195 7.73 -9.96 -17.94
CA ASP A 195 6.70 -9.75 -16.92
C ASP A 195 5.97 -11.05 -16.53
N THR A 196 6.67 -12.19 -16.60
CA THR A 196 6.15 -13.44 -16.04
C THR A 196 6.02 -13.32 -14.53
N ARG A 197 5.08 -14.06 -13.94
CA ARG A 197 4.86 -14.03 -12.50
C ARG A 197 4.87 -15.42 -11.92
N GLU A 198 5.64 -15.62 -10.83
CA GLU A 198 5.61 -16.80 -9.98
C GLU A 198 5.64 -16.35 -8.52
N GLN A 199 4.57 -16.63 -7.79
CA GLN A 199 4.40 -16.19 -6.41
C GLN A 199 3.96 -17.37 -5.53
N PHE A 200 4.49 -17.40 -4.33
CA PHE A 200 4.17 -18.38 -3.31
C PHE A 200 4.09 -17.71 -1.96
N GLY A 201 3.05 -17.99 -1.19
CA GLY A 201 2.92 -17.53 0.18
C GLY A 201 2.43 -18.62 1.13
N THR A 202 2.87 -18.52 2.37
CA THR A 202 2.34 -19.32 3.49
C THR A 202 2.26 -18.47 4.74
N LEU A 203 1.14 -18.59 5.45
CA LEU A 203 0.87 -17.91 6.70
C LEU A 203 0.33 -18.94 7.70
N GLY A 204 0.97 -19.04 8.85
CA GLY A 204 0.53 -19.92 9.94
C GLY A 204 0.46 -19.15 11.23
N SER A 205 -0.62 -19.31 11.97
CA SER A 205 -0.81 -18.76 13.30
C SER A 205 -1.21 -19.87 14.29
N LEU A 206 -0.59 -19.85 15.45
CA LEU A 206 -0.88 -20.76 16.56
C LEU A 206 -1.33 -19.94 17.75
N TYR A 207 -2.50 -20.25 18.29
CA TYR A 207 -3.14 -19.52 19.38
C TYR A 207 -3.16 -20.37 20.64
N TYR A 208 -2.85 -19.75 21.77
CA TYR A 208 -2.92 -20.35 23.09
C TYR A 208 -3.81 -19.51 23.99
N ASN A 209 -4.99 -20.04 24.32
CA ASN A 209 -6.06 -19.38 25.10
C ASN A 209 -6.43 -20.24 26.30
N PRO A 210 -5.61 -20.26 27.38
CA PRO A 210 -5.88 -21.08 28.56
C PRO A 210 -7.05 -20.56 29.42
N SER A 211 -7.44 -19.29 29.22
CA SER A 211 -8.57 -18.64 29.89
C SER A 211 -9.15 -17.58 28.94
N GLU A 212 -10.33 -17.06 29.28
CA GLU A 212 -11.00 -15.98 28.54
C GLU A 212 -10.22 -14.65 28.63
N ASP A 213 -9.37 -14.49 29.65
CA ASP A 213 -8.63 -13.25 29.91
C ASP A 213 -7.22 -13.25 29.30
N PHE A 214 -6.78 -14.34 28.68
CA PHE A 214 -5.41 -14.47 28.17
C PHE A 214 -5.36 -15.12 26.80
N GLU A 215 -4.72 -14.44 25.85
CA GLU A 215 -4.34 -14.99 24.55
C GLU A 215 -2.84 -14.80 24.28
N MET A 216 -2.21 -15.84 23.74
CA MET A 216 -0.90 -15.74 23.13
C MET A 216 -0.99 -16.26 21.69
N ARG A 217 -0.49 -15.50 20.72
CA ARG A 217 -0.46 -15.88 19.30
C ARG A 217 0.97 -15.86 18.78
N PHE A 218 1.38 -16.95 18.16
CA PHE A 218 2.60 -17.05 17.38
C PHE A 218 2.23 -17.05 15.91
N ARG A 219 2.91 -16.25 15.09
CA ARG A 219 2.63 -16.12 13.68
C ARG A 219 3.94 -16.23 12.87
N LEU A 220 3.87 -16.98 11.77
CA LEU A 220 4.90 -17.06 10.74
C LEU A 220 4.28 -16.78 9.39
N MET A 221 4.84 -15.82 8.66
CA MET A 221 4.52 -15.54 7.26
C MET A 221 5.79 -15.70 6.44
N TYR A 222 5.68 -16.36 5.30
CA TYR A 222 6.73 -16.42 4.30
C TYR A 222 6.11 -16.24 2.92
N GLU A 223 6.70 -15.34 2.13
CA GLU A 223 6.33 -15.09 0.74
C GLU A 223 7.58 -15.11 -0.13
N ARG A 224 7.40 -15.61 -1.33
CA ARG A 224 8.41 -15.58 -2.40
C ARG A 224 7.79 -15.13 -3.69
N THR A 225 8.43 -14.16 -4.35
CA THR A 225 8.09 -13.69 -5.69
C THR A 225 9.28 -13.91 -6.61
N ARG A 226 9.03 -14.43 -7.81
CA ARG A 226 9.99 -14.56 -8.90
C ARG A 226 9.32 -14.11 -10.17
N ASP A 227 9.59 -12.89 -10.56
CA ASP A 227 8.95 -12.27 -11.71
C ASP A 227 10.00 -11.94 -12.77
N GLY A 228 9.60 -12.03 -14.04
CA GLY A 228 10.35 -11.51 -15.16
C GLY A 228 10.04 -10.02 -15.34
N SER A 229 10.70 -9.15 -14.58
CA SER A 229 10.31 -7.78 -14.27
C SER A 229 10.36 -6.76 -15.40
N GLN A 230 10.70 -7.11 -16.63
CA GLN A 230 10.77 -6.13 -17.70
C GLN A 230 9.36 -5.75 -18.21
N ARG A 231 8.71 -4.82 -17.52
CA ARG A 231 7.45 -4.17 -17.93
C ARG A 231 7.68 -2.81 -18.61
N LEU A 232 8.81 -2.16 -18.35
CA LEU A 232 9.11 -0.86 -18.91
C LEU A 232 9.20 -0.93 -20.43
N SER A 233 8.38 -0.16 -21.12
CA SER A 233 8.38 0.07 -22.57
C SER A 233 8.67 1.52 -22.88
N ALA A 234 9.26 1.79 -24.07
CA ALA A 234 9.49 3.16 -24.50
C ALA A 234 8.18 3.90 -24.74
N LEU A 235 8.09 5.16 -24.28
CA LEU A 235 6.91 5.98 -24.50
C LEU A 235 6.80 6.44 -25.97
N PRO A 236 5.63 6.37 -26.60
CA PRO A 236 5.43 6.75 -27.98
C PRO A 236 5.62 8.27 -28.19
N GLY A 237 6.50 8.63 -29.12
CA GLY A 237 6.74 10.03 -29.49
C GLY A 237 7.63 10.81 -28.51
N VAL A 238 8.07 10.20 -27.42
CA VAL A 238 8.99 10.82 -26.46
C VAL A 238 10.43 10.47 -26.81
N THR A 239 11.30 11.46 -26.83
CA THR A 239 12.73 11.25 -27.13
C THR A 239 13.47 10.79 -25.88
N SER A 240 13.98 9.58 -25.88
CA SER A 240 14.83 9.06 -24.80
C SER A 240 16.31 9.46 -25.00
N ALA A 241 17.12 9.29 -23.96
CA ALA A 241 18.58 9.43 -24.05
C ALA A 241 19.21 8.48 -25.08
N PHE A 242 18.55 7.39 -25.42
CA PHE A 242 18.93 6.38 -26.40
C PHE A 242 18.04 6.40 -27.65
N GLY A 243 17.37 7.53 -27.93
CA GLY A 243 16.31 7.68 -28.93
C GLY A 243 16.68 7.24 -30.35
N ASP A 244 17.96 7.37 -30.75
CA ASP A 244 18.45 6.89 -32.04
C ASP A 244 18.45 5.36 -32.18
N PHE A 245 18.36 4.63 -31.07
CA PHE A 245 18.40 3.18 -31.02
C PHE A 245 17.02 2.57 -30.66
N VAL A 246 16.08 3.37 -30.16
CA VAL A 246 14.73 2.91 -29.80
C VAL A 246 13.89 2.73 -31.05
N ASP A 247 13.28 1.56 -31.24
CA ASP A 247 12.35 1.32 -32.34
C ASP A 247 11.02 2.05 -32.10
N SER A 248 10.81 3.16 -32.81
CA SER A 248 9.62 3.99 -32.72
C SER A 248 8.31 3.27 -33.12
N GLN A 249 8.36 2.13 -33.80
CA GLN A 249 7.18 1.34 -34.11
C GLN A 249 6.82 0.43 -32.95
N LEU A 250 7.80 -0.15 -32.25
CA LEU A 250 7.57 -0.92 -31.02
C LEU A 250 7.03 -0.02 -29.92
N ALA A 251 7.54 1.20 -29.78
CA ALA A 251 7.06 2.16 -28.78
C ALA A 251 5.55 2.51 -28.88
N LYS A 252 4.88 2.12 -29.97
CA LYS A 252 3.41 2.30 -30.11
C LYS A 252 2.59 1.20 -29.45
N ASP A 253 3.22 0.11 -29.09
CA ASP A 253 2.58 -1.02 -28.44
C ASP A 253 3.23 -1.19 -27.06
N PRO A 254 2.55 -0.81 -25.97
CA PRO A 254 3.13 -0.83 -24.63
C PRO A 254 3.41 -2.26 -24.14
N PHE A 255 2.88 -3.28 -24.83
CA PHE A 255 3.13 -4.68 -24.54
C PHE A 255 4.23 -5.30 -25.41
N LYS A 256 5.08 -4.46 -26.06
CA LYS A 256 6.25 -4.91 -26.81
C LYS A 256 7.51 -4.16 -26.43
N VAL A 257 8.60 -4.90 -26.22
CA VAL A 257 9.91 -4.34 -25.90
C VAL A 257 11.00 -4.98 -26.77
N ALA A 258 12.09 -4.23 -26.98
CA ALA A 258 13.27 -4.73 -27.67
C ALA A 258 14.47 -4.94 -26.72
N SER A 259 14.23 -5.13 -25.46
CA SER A 259 15.28 -5.29 -24.43
C SER A 259 16.19 -6.48 -24.70
N ASN A 260 17.52 -6.29 -24.54
CA ASN A 260 18.49 -7.37 -24.52
C ASN A 260 18.71 -7.97 -23.12
N VAL A 261 18.14 -7.34 -22.07
CA VAL A 261 18.17 -7.80 -20.68
C VAL A 261 16.89 -8.59 -20.39
N PRO A 262 16.97 -9.81 -19.89
CA PRO A 262 15.79 -10.63 -19.62
C PRO A 262 14.83 -10.01 -18.59
N GLY A 263 15.33 -9.13 -17.72
CA GLY A 263 14.60 -8.66 -16.56
C GLY A 263 14.35 -9.77 -15.53
N VAL A 264 14.49 -9.47 -14.27
CA VAL A 264 14.11 -10.36 -13.17
C VAL A 264 13.92 -9.55 -11.91
N THR A 265 12.89 -9.89 -11.13
CA THR A 265 12.74 -9.43 -9.75
C THR A 265 12.48 -10.63 -8.86
N GLU A 266 13.39 -10.91 -7.96
CA GLU A 266 13.26 -11.97 -6.96
C GLU A 266 13.13 -11.34 -5.57
N VAL A 267 12.04 -11.65 -4.86
CA VAL A 267 11.79 -11.16 -3.51
C VAL A 267 11.44 -12.32 -2.60
N ASP A 268 12.11 -12.39 -1.45
CA ASP A 268 11.73 -13.25 -0.33
C ASP A 268 11.31 -12.35 0.84
N ARG A 269 10.18 -12.67 1.51
CA ARG A 269 9.70 -12.01 2.74
C ARG A 269 9.51 -13.05 3.82
N LEU A 270 10.05 -12.80 5.01
CA LEU A 270 9.81 -13.60 6.21
C LEU A 270 9.35 -12.67 7.32
N GLN A 271 8.26 -13.03 8.00
CA GLN A 271 7.81 -12.30 9.17
C GLN A 271 7.48 -13.30 10.29
N LEU A 272 8.02 -13.05 11.46
CA LEU A 272 7.76 -13.80 12.68
C LEU A 272 7.19 -12.84 13.71
N SER A 273 6.11 -13.21 14.39
CA SER A 273 5.60 -12.39 15.48
C SER A 273 5.04 -13.21 16.63
N MET A 274 5.10 -12.63 17.82
CA MET A 274 4.47 -13.10 19.03
C MET A 274 3.59 -11.99 19.60
N HIS A 275 2.33 -12.26 19.78
CA HIS A 275 1.35 -11.38 20.40
C HIS A 275 0.92 -11.96 21.72
N LEU A 276 0.82 -11.11 22.70
CA LEU A 276 0.26 -11.42 24.01
C LEU A 276 -0.84 -10.41 24.30
N ASP A 277 -2.01 -10.91 24.66
CA ASP A 277 -3.17 -10.12 25.07
C ASP A 277 -3.61 -10.59 26.45
N GLN A 278 -3.63 -9.67 27.44
CA GLN A 278 -4.03 -9.96 28.82
C GLN A 278 -5.06 -8.94 29.26
N ASP A 279 -6.25 -9.42 29.51
CA ASP A 279 -7.32 -8.65 30.15
C ASP A 279 -7.19 -8.69 31.68
N PHE A 280 -7.17 -7.52 32.31
CA PHE A 280 -7.21 -7.33 33.79
C PHE A 280 -8.57 -6.77 34.23
N GLY A 281 -9.60 -6.87 33.40
CA GLY A 281 -10.96 -6.44 33.65
C GLY A 281 -11.21 -4.96 33.33
N LYS A 282 -10.39 -4.04 33.78
CA LYS A 282 -10.51 -2.58 33.50
C LYS A 282 -9.43 -2.07 32.57
N VAL A 283 -8.41 -2.85 32.36
CA VAL A 283 -7.26 -2.51 31.53
C VAL A 283 -6.84 -3.76 30.78
N ASN A 284 -6.68 -3.63 29.48
CA ASN A 284 -6.11 -4.65 28.63
C ASN A 284 -4.66 -4.29 28.30
N LEU A 285 -3.76 -5.27 28.37
CA LEU A 285 -2.36 -5.16 27.96
C LEU A 285 -2.15 -5.99 26.70
N LYS A 286 -1.66 -5.35 25.65
CA LYS A 286 -1.11 -6.03 24.46
C LYS A 286 0.41 -5.87 24.43
N SER A 287 1.11 -6.95 24.09
CA SER A 287 2.54 -6.92 23.76
C SER A 287 2.74 -7.59 22.41
N ILE A 288 3.39 -6.90 21.49
CA ILE A 288 3.62 -7.39 20.14
C ILE A 288 5.12 -7.30 19.87
N THR A 289 5.74 -8.46 19.67
CA THR A 289 7.15 -8.59 19.28
C THR A 289 7.19 -9.15 17.88
N ALA A 290 7.88 -8.47 16.96
CA ALA A 290 8.00 -8.97 15.59
C ALA A 290 9.39 -8.78 15.02
N PHE A 291 9.73 -9.69 14.10
CA PHE A 291 10.91 -9.63 13.25
C PHE A 291 10.47 -9.87 11.81
N SER A 292 10.89 -8.99 10.91
CA SER A 292 10.65 -9.12 9.48
C SER A 292 11.97 -9.05 8.72
N ASN A 293 12.15 -9.90 7.72
CA ASN A 293 13.25 -9.85 6.77
C ASN A 293 12.65 -9.77 5.36
N TRP A 294 13.03 -8.75 4.62
CA TRP A 294 12.73 -8.61 3.20
C TRP A 294 14.04 -8.65 2.42
N LYS A 295 14.09 -9.43 1.35
CA LYS A 295 15.29 -9.64 0.56
C LYS A 295 14.97 -9.56 -0.93
N LEU A 296 15.60 -8.60 -1.61
CA LEU A 296 15.61 -8.45 -3.05
C LEU A 296 16.89 -9.05 -3.62
N GLY A 297 16.76 -10.01 -4.49
CA GLY A 297 17.96 -10.63 -4.97
C GLY A 297 17.91 -11.41 -6.28
N PRO A 298 18.02 -10.74 -7.42
CA PRO A 298 18.12 -9.32 -7.75
C PRO A 298 16.78 -8.68 -8.21
N ASN A 299 16.80 -7.34 -8.41
CA ASN A 299 15.99 -6.67 -9.41
C ASN A 299 16.93 -6.24 -10.54
N THR A 300 16.66 -6.69 -11.77
CA THR A 300 17.48 -6.37 -12.95
C THR A 300 16.61 -5.84 -14.07
N VAL A 301 16.91 -4.65 -14.55
CA VAL A 301 16.16 -3.95 -15.59
C VAL A 301 17.07 -3.39 -16.68
N ASP A 302 16.56 -3.38 -17.90
CA ASP A 302 17.11 -2.66 -19.02
C ASP A 302 16.71 -1.17 -18.92
N LEU A 303 17.68 -0.29 -19.01
CA LEU A 303 17.45 1.15 -18.95
C LEU A 303 17.52 1.84 -20.31
N ASP A 304 18.06 1.18 -21.33
CA ASP A 304 18.11 1.74 -22.69
C ASP A 304 16.93 1.29 -23.58
N LEU A 305 16.22 0.23 -23.19
CA LEU A 305 15.04 -0.32 -23.87
C LEU A 305 15.30 -0.72 -25.33
N THR A 306 16.52 -1.17 -25.64
CA THR A 306 16.97 -1.51 -26.99
C THR A 306 17.54 -2.92 -27.07
N ALA A 307 17.79 -3.39 -28.29
CA ALA A 307 18.48 -4.66 -28.53
C ALA A 307 20.01 -4.62 -28.23
N PHE A 308 20.53 -3.45 -27.85
CA PHE A 308 21.94 -3.24 -27.58
C PHE A 308 22.22 -3.16 -26.08
N ASP A 309 23.37 -3.62 -25.62
CA ASP A 309 23.77 -3.51 -24.22
C ASP A 309 24.41 -2.13 -23.96
N LEU A 310 23.56 -1.11 -23.80
CA LEU A 310 23.99 0.26 -23.60
C LEU A 310 23.85 0.69 -22.15
N SER A 311 22.73 0.34 -21.49
CA SER A 311 22.51 0.73 -20.10
C SER A 311 21.60 -0.25 -19.36
N ARG A 312 22.02 -0.68 -18.18
CA ARG A 312 21.22 -1.57 -17.31
C ARG A 312 21.48 -1.34 -15.84
N SER A 313 20.51 -1.71 -15.03
CA SER A 313 20.60 -1.71 -13.58
C SER A 313 20.42 -3.11 -13.01
N SER A 314 21.14 -3.42 -11.95
CA SER A 314 20.88 -4.62 -11.13
C SER A 314 21.08 -4.27 -9.66
N ILE A 315 20.06 -4.54 -8.84
CA ILE A 315 20.06 -4.21 -7.41
C ILE A 315 19.85 -5.49 -6.60
N ARG A 316 20.60 -5.60 -5.51
CA ARG A 316 20.39 -6.55 -4.42
C ARG A 316 20.28 -5.78 -3.13
N GLN A 317 19.24 -6.07 -2.35
CA GLN A 317 18.97 -5.32 -1.14
C GLN A 317 18.36 -6.24 -0.10
N GLU A 318 18.63 -6.00 1.17
CA GLU A 318 18.06 -6.74 2.29
C GLU A 318 17.66 -5.75 3.38
N GLN A 319 16.45 -5.90 3.90
CA GLN A 319 15.96 -5.11 5.02
C GLN A 319 15.56 -6.05 6.16
N ASN A 320 16.12 -5.79 7.34
CA ASN A 320 15.70 -6.41 8.58
C ASN A 320 14.94 -5.39 9.42
N LEU A 321 13.81 -5.77 9.98
CA LEU A 321 13.00 -4.92 10.85
C LEU A 321 12.68 -5.70 12.13
N PHE A 322 13.12 -5.18 13.25
CA PHE A 322 12.66 -5.62 14.57
C PHE A 322 11.72 -4.58 15.15
N SER A 323 10.57 -5.03 15.71
CA SER A 323 9.64 -4.17 16.40
C SER A 323 9.16 -4.77 17.70
N GLN A 324 9.00 -3.91 18.71
CA GLN A 324 8.37 -4.22 19.99
C GLN A 324 7.35 -3.14 20.31
N GLU A 325 6.12 -3.54 20.58
CA GLU A 325 5.06 -2.65 21.06
C GLU A 325 4.49 -3.16 22.38
N PHE A 326 4.27 -2.24 23.30
CA PHE A 326 3.42 -2.45 24.48
C PHE A 326 2.26 -1.46 24.40
N ARG A 327 1.03 -1.95 24.48
CA ARG A 327 -0.18 -1.15 24.43
C ARG A 327 -1.04 -1.45 25.63
N LEU A 328 -1.41 -0.41 26.36
CA LEU A 328 -2.40 -0.45 27.44
C LEU A 328 -3.64 0.30 26.96
N GLN A 329 -4.79 -0.28 27.16
CA GLN A 329 -6.07 0.35 26.84
C GLN A 329 -7.07 0.14 27.96
N SER A 330 -7.92 1.15 28.18
CA SER A 330 -9.00 1.08 29.15
C SER A 330 -10.14 0.21 28.64
N ASP A 331 -11.05 -0.14 29.54
CA ASP A 331 -12.35 -0.66 29.18
C ASP A 331 -13.04 0.28 28.17
N GLN A 332 -13.53 -0.28 27.07
CA GLN A 332 -14.16 0.44 25.97
C GLN A 332 -15.60 0.87 26.29
N GLU A 333 -16.19 0.38 27.40
CA GLU A 333 -17.51 0.79 27.86
C GLU A 333 -17.48 1.98 28.84
N ALA A 334 -16.27 2.47 29.21
CA ALA A 334 -16.11 3.59 30.12
C ALA A 334 -16.41 4.93 29.44
N ASP A 335 -16.92 5.94 30.20
CA ASP A 335 -17.12 7.30 29.71
C ASP A 335 -15.82 8.01 29.28
N VAL A 336 -14.69 7.55 29.81
CA VAL A 336 -13.34 7.95 29.43
C VAL A 336 -12.60 6.72 28.97
N ARG A 337 -12.37 6.63 27.67
CA ARG A 337 -11.59 5.56 27.02
C ARG A 337 -10.22 6.09 26.68
N TRP A 338 -9.22 5.29 26.94
CA TRP A 338 -7.85 5.68 26.63
C TRP A 338 -7.02 4.50 26.11
N LEU A 339 -6.04 4.84 25.29
CA LEU A 339 -4.98 3.97 24.83
C LEU A 339 -3.65 4.66 25.10
N SER A 340 -2.66 3.92 25.58
CA SER A 340 -1.26 4.39 25.69
C SER A 340 -0.35 3.28 25.18
N GLY A 341 0.62 3.62 24.35
CA GLY A 341 1.57 2.66 23.79
C GLY A 341 3.01 3.15 23.86
N LEU A 342 3.91 2.18 23.99
CA LEU A 342 5.35 2.35 23.83
C LEU A 342 5.80 1.45 22.68
N ALA A 343 6.46 2.02 21.67
CA ALA A 343 6.97 1.30 20.53
C ALA A 343 8.48 1.50 20.39
N TYR A 344 9.17 0.42 20.03
CA TYR A 344 10.56 0.40 19.60
C TYR A 344 10.63 -0.21 18.20
N LEU A 345 11.41 0.40 17.34
CA LEU A 345 11.61 -0.03 15.95
C LEU A 345 13.09 0.10 15.62
N ASN A 346 13.66 -0.96 15.05
CA ASN A 346 15.02 -0.94 14.50
C ASN A 346 14.98 -1.56 13.10
N LYS A 347 15.42 -0.79 12.12
CA LYS A 347 15.43 -1.17 10.70
C LYS A 347 16.87 -1.04 10.17
N ASP A 348 17.40 -2.12 9.67
CA ASP A 348 18.67 -2.23 8.96
C ASP A 348 18.37 -2.49 7.48
N ASN A 349 18.94 -1.70 6.58
CA ASN A 349 18.71 -1.76 5.15
C ASN A 349 20.04 -1.69 4.39
N GLN A 350 20.54 -2.81 3.91
CA GLN A 350 21.81 -2.92 3.21
C GLN A 350 21.64 -3.36 1.76
N GLY A 351 22.52 -2.89 0.87
CA GLY A 351 22.41 -3.29 -0.52
C GLY A 351 23.60 -2.96 -1.40
N VAL A 352 23.50 -3.46 -2.62
CA VAL A 352 24.45 -3.20 -3.71
C VAL A 352 23.68 -2.91 -4.97
N ALA A 353 23.82 -1.68 -5.49
CA ALA A 353 23.27 -1.27 -6.79
C ALA A 353 24.40 -1.28 -7.84
N ASN A 354 24.25 -2.08 -8.88
CA ASN A 354 25.13 -2.08 -10.04
C ASN A 354 24.50 -1.23 -11.16
N ARG A 355 25.27 -0.31 -11.71
CA ARG A 355 24.91 0.51 -12.85
C ARG A 355 25.93 0.32 -13.97
N PHE A 356 25.45 -0.09 -15.14
CA PHE A 356 26.22 -0.15 -16.37
C PHE A 356 25.67 0.91 -17.33
N PHE A 357 26.53 1.82 -17.83
CA PHE A 357 26.11 2.94 -18.67
C PHE A 357 27.26 3.47 -19.55
N PRO A 358 26.97 4.11 -20.72
CA PRO A 358 27.98 4.68 -21.60
C PRO A 358 28.53 5.99 -21.04
N ILE A 359 29.84 6.18 -21.19
CA ILE A 359 30.54 7.43 -20.85
C ILE A 359 31.16 8.12 -22.08
N GLY A 360 30.83 7.66 -23.27
CA GLY A 360 31.24 8.18 -24.58
C GLY A 360 32.27 7.31 -25.31
N ASN A 361 32.40 7.48 -26.62
CA ASN A 361 33.35 6.76 -27.47
C ASN A 361 33.39 5.23 -27.30
N ASN A 362 32.22 4.58 -27.13
CA ASN A 362 32.07 3.15 -26.84
C ASN A 362 32.83 2.70 -25.58
N ILE A 363 33.01 3.60 -24.63
CA ILE A 363 33.53 3.29 -23.30
C ILE A 363 32.33 3.23 -22.34
N PHE A 364 32.30 2.22 -21.48
CA PHE A 364 31.21 2.00 -20.51
C PHE A 364 31.79 1.99 -19.10
N ALA A 365 31.04 2.58 -18.17
CA ALA A 365 31.26 2.44 -16.74
C ALA A 365 30.45 1.25 -16.20
N ASN A 366 31.01 0.53 -15.25
CA ASN A 366 30.32 -0.55 -14.53
C ASN A 366 30.54 -0.36 -13.03
N GLN A 367 29.65 0.41 -12.42
CA GLN A 367 29.80 0.91 -11.06
C GLN A 367 28.92 0.16 -10.08
N PHE A 368 29.45 -0.08 -8.90
CA PHE A 368 28.74 -0.72 -7.78
C PHE A 368 28.66 0.26 -6.62
N THR A 369 27.45 0.67 -6.25
CA THR A 369 27.17 1.43 -5.03
C THR A 369 26.80 0.46 -3.93
N ASN A 370 27.64 0.36 -2.90
CA ASN A 370 27.36 -0.41 -1.69
C ASN A 370 26.84 0.57 -0.63
N PHE A 371 25.80 0.20 0.07
CA PHE A 371 25.20 1.02 1.13
C PHE A 371 24.69 0.17 2.29
N ASP A 372 24.63 0.82 3.44
CA ASP A 372 24.09 0.33 4.68
C ASP A 372 23.42 1.51 5.38
N ILE A 373 22.13 1.41 5.68
CA ILE A 373 21.30 2.44 6.30
C ILE A 373 20.58 1.83 7.50
N ASP A 374 20.87 2.37 8.69
CA ASP A 374 20.22 1.99 9.93
C ASP A 374 19.25 3.08 10.38
N ASP A 375 18.04 2.68 10.76
CA ASP A 375 17.03 3.54 11.38
C ASP A 375 16.58 2.93 12.70
N GLU A 376 16.67 3.71 13.78
CA GLU A 376 16.18 3.32 15.10
C GLU A 376 15.17 4.35 15.62
N SER A 377 14.04 3.88 16.18
CA SER A 377 13.09 4.79 16.81
C SER A 377 12.48 4.24 18.10
N VAL A 378 12.20 5.16 18.99
CA VAL A 378 11.45 4.93 20.24
C VAL A 378 10.31 5.93 20.29
N ALA A 379 9.07 5.43 20.45
CA ALA A 379 7.89 6.27 20.49
C ALA A 379 7.01 5.98 21.70
N LEU A 380 6.54 7.04 22.34
CA LEU A 380 5.42 7.03 23.28
C LEU A 380 4.21 7.65 22.56
N PHE A 381 3.09 6.93 22.53
CA PHE A 381 1.86 7.40 21.85
C PHE A 381 0.63 7.07 22.67
N GLY A 382 -0.47 7.73 22.33
CA GLY A 382 -1.75 7.43 22.93
C GLY A 382 -2.84 8.43 22.59
N ASN A 383 -4.06 8.07 22.95
CA ASN A 383 -5.23 8.94 22.85
C ASN A 383 -6.16 8.75 24.03
N VAL A 384 -6.97 9.75 24.27
CA VAL A 384 -8.05 9.77 25.23
C VAL A 384 -9.31 10.21 24.50
N GLN A 385 -10.38 9.45 24.65
CA GLN A 385 -11.71 9.76 24.19
C GLN A 385 -12.61 9.97 25.40
N TRP A 386 -13.27 11.11 25.46
CA TRP A 386 -14.10 11.51 26.56
C TRP A 386 -15.50 11.89 26.07
N ASP A 387 -16.51 11.21 26.59
CA ASP A 387 -17.91 11.56 26.39
C ASP A 387 -18.27 12.78 27.28
N ALA A 388 -17.87 13.96 26.75
CA ALA A 388 -17.88 15.23 27.51
C ALA A 388 -19.26 15.64 27.97
N VAL A 389 -20.26 15.44 27.11
CA VAL A 389 -21.68 15.59 27.39
C VAL A 389 -22.43 14.55 26.55
N LYS A 390 -23.70 14.38 26.80
CA LYS A 390 -24.55 13.53 25.97
C LYS A 390 -24.37 13.90 24.48
N ASP A 391 -24.19 12.89 23.65
CA ASP A 391 -24.07 12.99 22.20
C ASP A 391 -22.78 13.69 21.69
N LEU A 392 -21.79 14.04 22.56
CA LEU A 392 -20.51 14.65 22.17
C LEU A 392 -19.32 13.89 22.77
N THR A 393 -18.50 13.31 21.91
CA THR A 393 -17.23 12.72 22.25
C THR A 393 -16.08 13.65 21.79
N ILE A 394 -15.14 13.90 22.68
CA ILE A 394 -13.89 14.64 22.38
C ILE A 394 -12.74 13.63 22.41
N GLU A 395 -11.88 13.70 21.40
CA GLU A 395 -10.67 12.90 21.32
C GLU A 395 -9.43 13.80 21.38
N VAL A 396 -8.46 13.45 22.22
CA VAL A 396 -7.15 14.08 22.28
C VAL A 396 -6.10 13.00 22.18
N GLY A 397 -5.21 13.11 21.23
CA GLY A 397 -4.14 12.14 21.01
C GLY A 397 -2.79 12.80 20.80
N GLY A 398 -1.74 11.98 20.80
CA GLY A 398 -0.40 12.43 20.47
C GLY A 398 0.62 11.30 20.41
N ARG A 399 1.74 11.61 19.75
CA ARG A 399 2.93 10.76 19.66
C ARG A 399 4.17 11.61 19.91
N LEU A 400 5.05 11.13 20.74
CA LEU A 400 6.41 11.66 20.92
C LEU A 400 7.38 10.56 20.49
N GLU A 401 8.23 10.85 19.50
CA GLU A 401 9.14 9.86 18.93
C GLU A 401 10.55 10.46 18.80
N SER A 402 11.55 9.68 19.20
CA SER A 402 12.97 9.92 18.89
C SER A 402 13.37 8.99 17.75
N VAL A 403 14.01 9.54 16.74
CA VAL A 403 14.50 8.80 15.56
C VAL A 403 15.98 9.09 15.39
N GLU A 404 16.77 8.02 15.19
CA GLU A 404 18.18 8.07 14.84
C GLU A 404 18.39 7.33 13.51
N ASN A 405 19.11 7.97 12.58
CA ASN A 405 19.40 7.39 11.27
C ASN A 405 20.91 7.45 11.04
N SER A 406 21.46 6.42 10.39
CA SER A 406 22.83 6.44 9.93
C SER A 406 22.98 5.83 8.54
N ILE A 407 24.00 6.23 7.83
CA ILE A 407 24.37 5.67 6.52
C ILE A 407 25.87 5.44 6.43
N SER A 408 26.26 4.33 5.81
CA SER A 408 27.56 4.17 5.18
C SER A 408 27.41 3.83 3.70
N ARG A 409 28.15 4.51 2.83
CA ARG A 409 28.06 4.36 1.39
C ARG A 409 29.43 4.39 0.74
N SER A 410 29.66 3.52 -0.22
CA SER A 410 30.85 3.53 -1.06
C SER A 410 30.54 3.11 -2.49
N LYS A 411 31.29 3.66 -3.45
CA LYS A 411 31.19 3.26 -4.87
C LYS A 411 32.49 2.63 -5.34
N THR A 412 32.40 1.56 -6.11
CA THR A 412 33.54 0.82 -6.65
C THR A 412 33.35 0.56 -8.15
N GLU A 413 34.44 0.46 -8.89
CA GLU A 413 34.45 0.10 -10.31
C GLU A 413 35.57 -0.94 -10.54
N PRO A 414 35.25 -2.24 -10.70
CA PRO A 414 36.23 -3.30 -10.90
C PRO A 414 37.02 -3.12 -12.18
N GLY A 415 38.35 -3.23 -12.09
CA GLY A 415 39.25 -3.10 -13.24
C GLY A 415 39.78 -1.67 -13.49
N GLY A 416 39.36 -0.71 -12.65
CA GLY A 416 39.71 0.69 -12.77
C GLY A 416 38.80 1.42 -13.73
N GLY A 417 38.18 2.51 -13.27
CA GLY A 417 37.22 3.30 -14.03
C GLY A 417 37.87 4.42 -14.83
N PHE A 418 37.16 4.88 -15.84
CA PHE A 418 37.51 6.06 -16.63
C PHE A 418 37.02 7.37 -15.98
N ILE A 419 36.10 7.26 -15.00
CA ILE A 419 35.53 8.37 -14.26
C ILE A 419 36.02 8.27 -12.80
N PRO A 420 36.46 9.39 -12.20
CA PRO A 420 36.75 9.41 -10.76
C PRO A 420 35.50 9.01 -9.96
N LEU A 421 35.66 8.07 -9.06
CA LEU A 421 34.57 7.67 -8.17
C LEU A 421 34.40 8.72 -7.06
N PRO A 422 33.16 8.96 -6.60
CA PRO A 422 32.93 9.79 -5.42
C PRO A 422 33.59 9.16 -4.19
N PRO A 423 34.01 9.97 -3.21
CA PRO A 423 34.54 9.45 -1.96
C PRO A 423 33.49 8.62 -1.22
N ALA A 424 33.93 7.67 -0.39
CA ALA A 424 33.03 7.01 0.55
C ALA A 424 32.43 8.06 1.50
N PHE A 425 31.16 7.85 1.82
CA PHE A 425 30.38 8.72 2.69
C PHE A 425 29.86 7.94 3.90
N ALA A 426 29.88 8.59 5.07
CA ALA A 426 29.19 8.13 6.26
C ALA A 426 28.54 9.34 6.94
N GLY A 427 27.31 9.17 7.40
CA GLY A 427 26.54 10.24 8.04
C GLY A 427 25.65 9.69 9.16
N GLU A 428 25.31 10.55 10.10
CA GLU A 428 24.36 10.28 11.18
C GLU A 428 23.41 11.47 11.31
N SER A 429 22.14 11.19 11.58
CA SER A 429 21.10 12.18 11.79
C SER A 429 20.18 11.74 12.92
N ASN A 430 19.62 12.68 13.66
CA ASN A 430 18.66 12.37 14.73
C ASN A 430 17.62 13.47 14.84
N GLY A 431 16.42 13.11 15.32
CA GLY A 431 15.31 14.03 15.52
C GLY A 431 14.38 13.56 16.64
N VAL A 432 13.66 14.54 17.22
CA VAL A 432 12.59 14.27 18.17
C VAL A 432 11.33 14.98 17.68
N TYR A 433 10.26 14.23 17.50
CA TYR A 433 9.03 14.69 16.87
C TYR A 433 7.85 14.57 17.80
N PHE A 434 6.96 15.55 17.74
CA PHE A 434 5.70 15.53 18.48
C PHE A 434 4.52 15.71 17.52
N SER A 435 3.60 14.75 17.51
CA SER A 435 2.42 14.71 16.63
C SER A 435 1.13 14.71 17.44
N PRO A 436 0.61 15.88 17.83
CA PRO A 436 -0.68 16.00 18.51
C PRO A 436 -1.86 15.78 17.56
N SER A 437 -2.99 15.35 18.12
CA SER A 437 -4.27 15.28 17.43
C SER A 437 -5.41 15.70 18.36
N LEU A 438 -6.42 16.33 17.76
CA LEU A 438 -7.65 16.73 18.43
C LEU A 438 -8.83 16.39 17.53
N GLY A 439 -9.86 15.77 18.09
CA GLY A 439 -11.07 15.39 17.37
C GLY A 439 -12.31 15.63 18.21
N ALA A 440 -13.45 15.78 17.54
CA ALA A 440 -14.75 15.82 18.14
C ALA A 440 -15.77 15.13 17.23
N THR A 441 -16.63 14.31 17.83
CA THR A 441 -17.76 13.66 17.15
C THR A 441 -19.04 14.02 17.89
N TYR A 442 -20.03 14.55 17.16
CA TYR A 442 -21.33 14.88 17.68
C TYR A 442 -22.43 14.03 17.02
N VAL A 443 -23.19 13.31 17.82
CA VAL A 443 -24.34 12.51 17.39
C VAL A 443 -25.55 13.42 17.26
N VAL A 444 -25.96 13.70 16.02
CA VAL A 444 -27.11 14.57 15.70
C VAL A 444 -28.43 13.84 16.00
N ASN A 445 -28.49 12.56 15.66
CA ASN A 445 -29.61 11.66 15.94
C ASN A 445 -29.14 10.20 15.81
N SER A 446 -30.05 9.23 15.94
CA SER A 446 -29.71 7.78 15.88
C SER A 446 -29.15 7.30 14.54
N GLU A 447 -29.17 8.10 13.50
CA GLU A 447 -28.74 7.73 12.14
C GLU A 447 -27.62 8.64 11.62
N THR A 448 -27.34 9.76 12.31
CA THR A 448 -26.43 10.78 11.77
C THR A 448 -25.46 11.27 12.85
N SER A 449 -24.19 11.29 12.52
CA SER A 449 -23.14 11.97 13.30
C SER A 449 -22.33 12.90 12.41
N VAL A 450 -21.76 13.92 13.02
CA VAL A 450 -20.80 14.86 12.39
C VAL A 450 -19.50 14.82 13.18
N PHE A 451 -18.39 14.99 12.49
CA PHE A 451 -17.08 14.99 13.12
C PHE A 451 -16.17 16.06 12.56
N ALA A 452 -15.21 16.47 13.36
CA ALA A 452 -14.08 17.29 12.95
C ALA A 452 -12.82 16.79 13.63
N ARG A 453 -11.68 16.83 12.94
CA ARG A 453 -10.39 16.43 13.44
C ARG A 453 -9.30 17.32 12.89
N THR A 454 -8.28 17.60 13.71
CA THR A 454 -7.03 18.20 13.27
C THR A 454 -5.85 17.41 13.83
N SER A 455 -4.80 17.22 13.04
CA SER A 455 -3.64 16.41 13.42
C SER A 455 -2.38 16.95 12.79
N LEU A 456 -1.32 17.03 13.58
CA LEU A 456 0.06 17.25 13.11
C LEU A 456 0.75 15.90 12.96
N SER A 457 1.51 15.70 11.90
CA SER A 457 2.33 14.50 11.68
C SER A 457 3.63 14.84 10.96
N TYR A 458 4.52 13.87 10.86
CA TYR A 458 5.84 14.05 10.23
C TYR A 458 6.29 12.76 9.54
N LYS A 459 7.13 12.91 8.51
CA LYS A 459 8.07 11.86 8.06
C LYS A 459 9.47 12.28 8.53
N PRO A 460 10.27 11.39 9.12
CA PRO A 460 11.59 11.76 9.62
C PRO A 460 12.54 12.10 8.46
N GLN A 461 13.59 12.83 8.81
CA GLN A 461 14.79 12.99 7.99
C GLN A 461 15.43 11.63 7.69
N GLY A 462 16.34 11.59 6.71
CA GLY A 462 17.01 10.35 6.36
C GLY A 462 18.09 10.51 5.31
N PHE A 463 18.43 9.39 4.68
CA PHE A 463 19.51 9.33 3.69
C PHE A 463 19.05 8.60 2.41
N THR A 464 19.55 9.07 1.25
CA THR A 464 19.48 8.34 -0.01
C THR A 464 20.84 7.77 -0.39
N ALA A 465 20.88 6.46 -0.71
CA ALA A 465 22.13 5.82 -1.12
C ALA A 465 22.52 6.11 -2.57
N PHE A 466 21.63 6.68 -3.39
CA PHE A 466 21.86 6.84 -4.83
C PHE A 466 22.47 8.19 -5.22
N SER A 467 22.59 9.14 -4.29
CA SER A 467 23.33 10.36 -4.54
C SER A 467 24.84 10.14 -4.53
N ASP A 468 25.55 10.69 -5.51
CA ASP A 468 27.01 10.70 -5.58
C ASP A 468 27.63 11.94 -4.92
N ASN A 469 26.80 12.90 -4.49
CA ASN A 469 27.22 14.13 -3.84
C ASN A 469 26.87 14.06 -2.34
N ALA A 470 27.87 14.16 -1.50
CA ALA A 470 27.67 14.15 -0.03
C ALA A 470 26.71 15.24 0.48
N ALA A 471 26.58 16.36 -0.26
CA ALA A 471 25.67 17.46 0.12
C ALA A 471 24.20 17.21 -0.27
N THR A 472 23.89 16.11 -0.96
CA THR A 472 22.54 15.74 -1.38
C THR A 472 22.23 14.28 -1.02
N THR A 473 23.00 13.71 -0.10
CA THR A 473 22.78 12.34 0.39
C THR A 473 21.77 12.32 1.53
N ASP A 474 21.72 13.37 2.34
CA ASP A 474 20.74 13.59 3.40
C ASP A 474 19.54 14.41 2.90
N PHE A 475 18.41 14.24 3.54
CA PHE A 475 17.19 15.02 3.36
C PHE A 475 16.55 15.28 4.74
N ASP A 476 15.85 16.42 4.83
CA ASP A 476 15.21 16.88 6.06
C ASP A 476 13.86 16.19 6.31
N GLU A 477 13.31 16.37 7.51
CA GLU A 477 11.97 15.92 7.84
C GLU A 477 10.89 16.64 7.04
N GLU A 478 9.78 15.96 6.82
CA GLU A 478 8.55 16.53 6.28
C GLU A 478 7.52 16.65 7.41
N GLN A 479 6.88 17.80 7.53
CA GLN A 479 5.81 18.03 8.51
C GLN A 479 4.49 18.30 7.82
N SER A 480 3.37 17.79 8.37
CA SER A 480 2.04 18.05 7.82
C SER A 480 1.01 18.34 8.89
N LEU A 481 0.19 19.35 8.63
CA LEU A 481 -1.01 19.68 9.41
C LEU A 481 -2.23 19.38 8.56
N GLU A 482 -3.07 18.46 9.03
CA GLU A 482 -4.31 18.09 8.37
C GLU A 482 -5.52 18.46 9.24
N THR A 483 -6.54 19.02 8.61
CA THR A 483 -7.84 19.27 9.24
C THR A 483 -8.95 18.70 8.36
N GLU A 484 -9.84 17.90 8.95
CA GLU A 484 -10.97 17.30 8.26
C GLU A 484 -12.28 17.56 9.00
N VAL A 485 -13.37 17.60 8.25
CA VAL A 485 -14.73 17.64 8.75
C VAL A 485 -15.59 16.68 7.93
N GLY A 486 -16.55 16.02 8.56
CA GLY A 486 -17.39 15.08 7.84
C GLY A 486 -18.71 14.78 8.52
N VAL A 487 -19.54 14.05 7.77
CA VAL A 487 -20.83 13.54 8.22
C VAL A 487 -20.92 12.06 7.88
N ARG A 488 -21.40 11.28 8.87
CA ARG A 488 -21.73 9.86 8.73
C ARG A 488 -23.23 9.69 8.83
N TYR A 489 -23.75 8.85 7.97
CA TYR A 489 -25.16 8.46 7.98
C TYR A 489 -25.28 6.94 7.88
N GLN A 490 -26.18 6.38 8.70
CA GLN A 490 -26.58 4.99 8.59
C GLN A 490 -28.04 4.88 9.04
N ASN A 491 -28.90 4.38 8.15
CA ASN A 491 -30.29 4.17 8.52
C ASN A 491 -30.46 3.01 9.50
N SER A 492 -31.59 2.99 10.19
CA SER A 492 -31.84 2.06 11.32
C SER A 492 -31.85 0.58 10.93
N ASP A 493 -32.15 0.23 9.67
CA ASP A 493 -32.13 -1.16 9.16
C ASP A 493 -30.81 -1.53 8.47
N GLN A 494 -29.83 -0.62 8.50
CA GLN A 494 -28.48 -0.80 7.91
C GLN A 494 -28.48 -1.12 6.39
N SER A 495 -29.58 -0.80 5.71
CA SER A 495 -29.67 -0.97 4.26
C SER A 495 -29.02 0.16 3.47
N LEU A 496 -28.82 1.33 4.09
CA LEU A 496 -28.16 2.50 3.51
C LEU A 496 -27.24 3.12 4.56
N GLY A 497 -25.98 3.26 4.20
CA GLY A 497 -24.98 3.96 5.00
C GLY A 497 -23.97 4.66 4.11
N GLY A 498 -23.26 5.64 4.68
CA GLY A 498 -22.21 6.33 3.97
C GLY A 498 -21.58 7.44 4.79
N GLU A 499 -20.52 7.97 4.23
CA GLU A 499 -19.76 9.07 4.80
C GLU A 499 -19.39 10.07 3.71
N LEU A 500 -19.41 11.35 4.05
CA LEU A 500 -18.89 12.45 3.23
C LEU A 500 -17.98 13.29 4.11
N ARG A 501 -16.77 13.55 3.63
CA ARG A 501 -15.79 14.39 4.32
C ARG A 501 -15.09 15.35 3.38
N GLY A 502 -14.66 16.50 3.91
CA GLY A 502 -13.74 17.42 3.29
C GLY A 502 -12.51 17.58 4.15
N TYR A 503 -11.35 17.73 3.54
CA TYR A 503 -10.10 17.95 4.24
C TYR A 503 -9.26 19.07 3.61
N PHE A 504 -8.43 19.66 4.43
CA PHE A 504 -7.35 20.56 4.04
C PHE A 504 -6.08 20.12 4.74
N LYS A 505 -4.97 20.03 4.00
CA LYS A 505 -3.66 19.62 4.50
C LYS A 505 -2.59 20.52 3.94
N GLN A 506 -1.73 21.01 4.81
CA GLN A 506 -0.50 21.70 4.47
C GLN A 506 0.68 20.82 4.82
N ILE A 507 1.64 20.71 3.92
CA ILE A 507 2.85 19.91 4.09
C ILE A 507 4.04 20.83 3.86
N ASP A 508 4.85 21.03 4.87
CA ASP A 508 6.10 21.78 4.80
C ASP A 508 7.27 20.81 4.62
N ASP A 509 8.29 21.21 3.87
CA ASP A 509 9.48 20.40 3.53
C ASP A 509 9.16 19.04 2.92
N TYR A 510 8.26 19.03 1.94
CA TYR A 510 7.76 17.82 1.29
C TYR A 510 8.85 16.99 0.64
N GLN A 511 9.01 15.73 1.05
CA GLN A 511 10.01 14.80 0.52
C GLN A 511 9.56 14.25 -0.83
N LEU A 512 10.32 14.54 -1.90
CA LEU A 512 10.08 14.04 -3.26
C LEU A 512 11.33 13.52 -3.94
N ASN A 513 11.15 12.67 -4.94
CA ASN A 513 12.26 12.24 -5.79
C ASN A 513 12.55 13.28 -6.86
N GLN A 514 13.78 13.75 -6.92
CA GLN A 514 14.29 14.57 -8.02
C GLN A 514 15.28 13.79 -8.85
N SER A 515 15.06 13.78 -10.17
CA SER A 515 15.95 13.14 -11.12
C SER A 515 17.26 13.93 -11.24
N ILE A 516 18.40 13.24 -11.22
CA ILE A 516 19.70 13.85 -11.49
C ILE A 516 19.90 13.86 -13.01
N PRO A 517 19.97 15.03 -13.67
CA PRO A 517 20.08 15.11 -15.12
C PRO A 517 21.26 14.31 -15.68
N MET A 518 21.05 13.61 -16.79
CA MET A 518 22.04 12.77 -17.49
C MET A 518 22.54 11.55 -16.70
N THR A 519 21.82 11.15 -15.64
CA THR A 519 22.08 9.93 -14.88
C THR A 519 20.79 9.11 -14.75
N THR A 520 20.87 7.91 -14.20
CA THR A 520 19.72 7.10 -13.79
C THR A 520 19.50 7.16 -12.28
N ASP A 521 20.24 8.01 -11.60
CA ASP A 521 20.15 8.21 -10.16
C ASP A 521 19.22 9.38 -9.83
N PHE A 522 18.73 9.41 -8.62
CA PHE A 522 17.88 10.46 -8.09
C PHE A 522 18.26 10.75 -6.65
N ILE A 523 17.92 11.96 -6.22
CA ILE A 523 18.01 12.38 -4.82
C ILE A 523 16.61 12.45 -4.23
N ILE A 524 16.52 12.48 -2.91
CA ILE A 524 15.34 12.95 -2.22
C ILE A 524 15.60 14.41 -1.88
N ALA A 525 14.75 15.28 -2.33
CA ALA A 525 14.77 16.71 -2.02
C ALA A 525 13.56 17.06 -1.16
N ASN A 526 13.63 18.18 -0.47
CA ASN A 526 12.51 18.75 0.25
C ASN A 526 11.96 19.94 -0.55
N ALA A 527 10.72 19.83 -1.07
CA ALA A 527 9.99 20.97 -1.61
C ALA A 527 9.48 21.83 -0.46
N GLU A 528 9.51 23.15 -0.63
CA GLU A 528 9.26 24.08 0.45
C GLU A 528 7.86 23.92 1.05
N ARG A 529 6.82 23.80 0.18
CA ARG A 529 5.44 23.63 0.63
C ARG A 529 4.52 22.97 -0.41
N VAL A 530 3.67 22.06 0.08
CA VAL A 530 2.55 21.46 -0.67
C VAL A 530 1.24 21.75 0.07
N GLU A 531 0.21 22.12 -0.69
CA GLU A 531 -1.18 22.19 -0.21
C GLU A 531 -2.04 21.12 -0.85
N ALA A 532 -2.92 20.51 -0.05
CA ALA A 532 -3.88 19.52 -0.50
C ALA A 532 -5.27 19.84 0.04
N LEU A 533 -6.23 20.01 -0.86
CA LEU A 533 -7.65 20.18 -0.57
C LEU A 533 -8.43 19.07 -1.25
N GLY A 534 -9.37 18.44 -0.53
CA GLY A 534 -10.17 17.41 -1.16
C GLY A 534 -11.49 17.13 -0.48
N VAL A 535 -12.32 16.39 -1.22
CA VAL A 535 -13.62 15.88 -0.77
C VAL A 535 -13.66 14.39 -1.08
N GLU A 536 -14.05 13.59 -0.10
CA GLU A 536 -14.16 12.13 -0.20
C GLU A 536 -15.56 11.72 0.24
N GLY A 537 -16.16 10.80 -0.51
CA GLY A 537 -17.47 10.25 -0.19
C GLY A 537 -17.55 8.77 -0.50
N GLU A 538 -18.32 8.06 0.30
CA GLU A 538 -18.59 6.65 0.12
C GLU A 538 -20.00 6.30 0.57
N VAL A 539 -20.62 5.37 -0.14
CA VAL A 539 -21.97 4.91 0.15
C VAL A 539 -22.08 3.40 -0.03
N PHE A 540 -22.78 2.79 0.90
CA PHE A 540 -23.21 1.41 0.86
C PHE A 540 -24.73 1.36 0.84
N TRP A 541 -25.34 0.60 -0.10
CA TRP A 541 -26.77 0.57 -0.28
C TRP A 541 -27.28 -0.82 -0.67
N LYS A 542 -28.26 -1.32 0.08
CA LYS A 542 -29.03 -2.54 -0.17
C LYS A 542 -30.50 -2.22 -0.43
N PRO A 543 -30.88 -1.73 -1.64
CA PRO A 543 -32.24 -1.23 -1.91
C PRO A 543 -33.31 -2.32 -1.90
N VAL A 544 -32.95 -3.53 -2.25
CA VAL A 544 -33.83 -4.72 -2.27
C VAL A 544 -33.03 -5.94 -1.88
N SER A 545 -33.73 -7.02 -1.49
CA SER A 545 -33.07 -8.29 -1.19
C SER A 545 -32.22 -8.77 -2.36
N GLY A 546 -31.00 -9.20 -2.08
CA GLY A 546 -30.03 -9.68 -3.05
C GLY A 546 -29.23 -8.60 -3.77
N LEU A 547 -29.65 -7.33 -3.80
CA LEU A 547 -28.88 -6.25 -4.44
C LEU A 547 -28.02 -5.50 -3.43
N THR A 548 -26.72 -5.45 -3.70
CA THR A 548 -25.75 -4.64 -2.98
C THR A 548 -25.07 -3.67 -3.96
N VAL A 549 -25.04 -2.40 -3.59
CA VAL A 549 -24.35 -1.33 -4.31
C VAL A 549 -23.38 -0.66 -3.36
N GLN A 550 -22.16 -0.51 -3.80
CA GLN A 550 -21.13 0.26 -3.11
C GLN A 550 -20.55 1.26 -4.09
N ALA A 551 -20.40 2.50 -3.67
CA ALA A 551 -19.79 3.53 -4.50
C ALA A 551 -18.92 4.42 -3.63
N SER A 552 -17.82 4.86 -4.21
CA SER A 552 -16.88 5.79 -3.60
C SER A 552 -16.42 6.82 -4.62
N ALA A 553 -16.10 8.02 -4.16
CA ALA A 553 -15.47 9.05 -4.97
C ALA A 553 -14.60 9.95 -4.11
N GLY A 554 -13.45 10.32 -4.62
CA GLY A 554 -12.56 11.32 -4.04
C GLY A 554 -12.14 12.32 -5.11
N TRP A 555 -12.16 13.59 -4.79
CA TRP A 555 -11.59 14.66 -5.60
C TRP A 555 -10.52 15.37 -4.79
N ASN A 556 -9.40 15.65 -5.43
CA ASN A 556 -8.22 16.26 -4.82
C ASN A 556 -7.70 17.40 -5.71
N GLN A 557 -7.29 18.49 -5.08
CA GLN A 557 -6.40 19.50 -5.63
C GLN A 557 -5.15 19.50 -4.76
N ILE A 558 -4.00 19.05 -5.32
CA ILE A 558 -2.75 18.84 -4.59
C ILE A 558 -1.63 19.46 -5.40
N GLU A 559 -1.14 20.60 -4.96
CA GLU A 559 -0.21 21.46 -5.70
C GLU A 559 0.99 21.84 -4.83
N PHE A 560 2.11 22.07 -5.48
CA PHE A 560 3.23 22.78 -4.86
C PHE A 560 2.84 24.26 -4.68
N GLU A 561 2.64 24.71 -3.44
CA GLU A 561 2.45 26.13 -3.15
C GLU A 561 3.75 26.90 -3.34
N GLU A 562 4.86 26.34 -2.85
CA GLU A 562 6.23 26.84 -3.06
C GLU A 562 7.13 25.67 -3.40
N HIS A 563 7.80 25.72 -4.56
CA HIS A 563 8.78 24.70 -4.95
C HIS A 563 9.81 25.24 -5.95
N THR A 564 11.07 25.06 -5.61
CA THR A 564 12.21 25.36 -6.46
C THR A 564 12.83 24.06 -6.97
N GLY A 565 12.54 23.71 -8.21
CA GLY A 565 13.05 22.50 -8.83
C GLY A 565 14.53 22.55 -9.20
N THR A 566 15.06 21.46 -9.74
CA THR A 566 16.44 21.35 -10.18
C THR A 566 16.82 22.47 -11.15
N GLY A 567 17.95 23.14 -10.87
CA GLY A 567 18.43 24.27 -11.69
C GLY A 567 17.79 25.61 -11.36
N GLY A 568 16.97 25.72 -10.31
CA GLY A 568 16.33 26.95 -9.85
C GLY A 568 15.06 27.33 -10.62
N ALA A 569 14.40 26.38 -11.26
CA ALA A 569 13.12 26.59 -11.88
C ALA A 569 12.03 26.75 -10.82
N ASP A 570 11.17 27.76 -10.97
CA ASP A 570 9.98 27.91 -10.15
C ASP A 570 8.90 26.93 -10.65
N LEU A 571 8.54 25.97 -9.78
CA LEU A 571 7.53 24.94 -10.06
C LEU A 571 6.26 25.13 -9.20
N SER A 572 6.14 26.28 -8.56
CA SER A 572 4.94 26.63 -7.78
C SER A 572 3.68 26.61 -8.66
N GLY A 573 2.61 26.00 -8.15
CA GLY A 573 1.37 25.78 -8.88
C GLY A 573 1.31 24.52 -9.74
N ASN A 574 2.39 23.71 -9.78
CA ASN A 574 2.35 22.41 -10.42
C ASN A 574 1.71 21.37 -9.51
N ASP A 575 1.01 20.41 -10.11
CA ASP A 575 0.47 19.24 -9.41
C ASP A 575 1.58 18.37 -8.83
N VAL A 576 1.36 17.83 -7.64
CA VAL A 576 2.28 16.86 -7.03
C VAL A 576 2.21 15.53 -7.79
N PRO A 577 3.36 14.96 -8.21
CA PRO A 577 3.39 13.72 -8.99
C PRO A 577 2.76 12.52 -8.28
N PHE A 578 2.31 11.53 -9.08
CA PHE A 578 1.76 10.24 -8.64
C PHE A 578 0.39 10.30 -7.96
N LEU A 579 -0.22 11.45 -7.84
CA LEU A 579 -1.51 11.66 -7.20
C LEU A 579 -2.56 12.05 -8.25
N PRO A 580 -3.63 11.24 -8.46
CA PRO A 580 -4.67 11.58 -9.42
C PRO A 580 -5.57 12.71 -8.91
N GLU A 581 -6.09 13.54 -9.83
CA GLU A 581 -7.05 14.61 -9.51
C GLU A 581 -8.33 14.06 -8.86
N PHE A 582 -8.77 12.88 -9.28
CA PHE A 582 -9.92 12.20 -8.68
C PHE A 582 -9.78 10.68 -8.79
N THR A 583 -10.47 10.00 -7.89
CA THR A 583 -10.72 8.55 -7.96
C THR A 583 -12.20 8.30 -7.73
N ALA A 584 -12.80 7.37 -8.46
CA ALA A 584 -14.16 6.95 -8.24
C ALA A 584 -14.30 5.45 -8.52
N GLY A 585 -15.12 4.77 -7.73
CA GLY A 585 -15.39 3.36 -7.89
C GLY A 585 -16.83 3.02 -7.56
N MET A 586 -17.36 2.00 -8.24
CA MET A 586 -18.67 1.46 -7.93
C MET A 586 -18.65 -0.05 -8.14
N VAL A 587 -19.20 -0.78 -7.17
CA VAL A 587 -19.44 -2.22 -7.26
C VAL A 587 -20.95 -2.46 -7.12
N VAL A 588 -21.48 -3.24 -8.03
CA VAL A 588 -22.88 -3.69 -7.99
C VAL A 588 -22.89 -5.20 -8.02
N ARG A 589 -23.49 -5.81 -7.00
CA ARG A 589 -23.65 -7.26 -6.90
C ARG A 589 -25.12 -7.61 -6.70
N TYR A 590 -25.60 -8.58 -7.46
CA TYR A 590 -26.92 -9.15 -7.30
C TYR A 590 -26.85 -10.66 -7.05
N ASP A 591 -27.29 -11.07 -5.85
CA ASP A 591 -27.41 -12.47 -5.44
C ASP A 591 -28.83 -12.96 -5.68
N PHE A 592 -29.00 -13.89 -6.63
CA PHE A 592 -30.29 -14.49 -6.97
C PHE A 592 -30.69 -15.56 -5.93
N GLU A 593 -32.00 -15.71 -5.70
CA GLU A 593 -32.52 -16.70 -4.73
C GLU A 593 -32.09 -18.15 -5.03
N ASN A 594 -31.78 -18.47 -6.28
CA ASN A 594 -31.35 -19.79 -6.71
C ASN A 594 -29.85 -20.06 -6.61
N GLY A 595 -29.10 -19.17 -5.95
CA GLY A 595 -27.67 -19.30 -5.70
C GLY A 595 -26.77 -18.70 -6.79
N PHE A 596 -27.29 -18.27 -7.94
CA PHE A 596 -26.50 -17.50 -8.89
C PHE A 596 -26.19 -16.11 -8.36
N PHE A 597 -25.12 -15.51 -8.84
CA PHE A 597 -24.84 -14.10 -8.62
C PHE A 597 -24.23 -13.45 -9.88
N ALA A 598 -24.43 -12.16 -9.99
CA ALA A 598 -23.80 -11.31 -10.98
C ALA A 598 -23.17 -10.11 -10.29
N GLN A 599 -21.97 -9.75 -10.67
CA GLN A 599 -21.23 -8.63 -10.10
C GLN A 599 -20.53 -7.86 -11.20
N THR A 600 -20.50 -6.55 -11.06
CA THR A 600 -19.70 -5.66 -11.89
C THR A 600 -19.04 -4.61 -11.01
N GLY A 601 -17.79 -4.30 -11.34
CA GLY A 601 -17.01 -3.21 -10.73
C GLY A 601 -16.57 -2.24 -11.82
N VAL A 602 -16.70 -0.95 -11.58
CA VAL A 602 -16.13 0.09 -12.41
C VAL A 602 -15.28 0.99 -11.53
N ARG A 603 -14.09 1.34 -12.02
CA ARG A 603 -13.21 2.32 -11.39
C ARG A 603 -12.78 3.35 -12.42
N ALA A 604 -12.75 4.61 -12.02
CA ALA A 604 -12.27 5.73 -12.78
C ALA A 604 -11.15 6.44 -12.02
N VAL A 605 -10.08 6.75 -12.72
CA VAL A 605 -8.90 7.42 -12.19
C VAL A 605 -8.65 8.68 -13.00
N GLY A 606 -8.48 9.80 -12.31
CA GLY A 606 -8.22 11.11 -12.89
C GLY A 606 -6.84 11.21 -13.51
N ALA A 607 -6.60 12.29 -14.20
CA ALA A 607 -5.30 12.58 -14.78
C ALA A 607 -4.21 12.63 -13.70
N THR A 608 -3.01 12.13 -14.06
CA THR A 608 -1.88 12.01 -13.14
C THR A 608 -0.60 12.40 -13.85
N PHE A 609 0.19 13.30 -13.27
CA PHE A 609 1.55 13.58 -13.68
C PHE A 609 2.56 12.66 -12.97
N PHE A 610 3.65 12.30 -13.63
CA PHE A 610 4.69 11.43 -13.07
C PHE A 610 6.03 12.16 -12.83
N ASP A 611 6.08 13.46 -13.04
CA ASP A 611 7.24 14.30 -12.73
C ASP A 611 6.82 15.67 -12.18
N GLU A 612 7.69 16.29 -11.40
CA GLU A 612 7.45 17.57 -10.70
C GLU A 612 7.27 18.78 -11.64
N THR A 613 7.70 18.66 -12.90
CA THR A 613 7.61 19.74 -13.89
C THR A 613 6.27 19.77 -14.63
N ASN A 614 5.40 18.80 -14.36
CA ASN A 614 4.12 18.57 -15.03
C ASN A 614 4.26 18.51 -16.56
N ASN A 615 5.32 17.87 -17.05
CA ASN A 615 5.52 17.67 -18.46
C ASN A 615 4.44 16.76 -19.04
N SER A 616 3.75 17.24 -20.09
CA SER A 616 2.67 16.52 -20.75
C SER A 616 3.09 15.16 -21.36
N ASP A 617 4.38 14.96 -21.63
CA ASP A 617 4.91 13.69 -22.12
C ASP A 617 4.91 12.59 -21.06
N TYR A 618 4.82 12.96 -19.78
CA TYR A 618 4.78 12.07 -18.62
C TYR A 618 3.48 12.24 -17.82
N ARG A 619 2.36 12.39 -18.55
CA ARG A 619 1.03 12.52 -18.00
C ARG A 619 0.13 11.40 -18.51
N GLN A 620 -0.44 10.61 -17.62
CA GLN A 620 -1.57 9.74 -17.93
C GLN A 620 -2.85 10.57 -17.89
N GLY A 621 -3.65 10.51 -18.93
CA GLY A 621 -5.02 11.05 -18.94
C GLY A 621 -5.95 10.23 -18.04
N SER A 622 -7.16 10.75 -17.81
CA SER A 622 -8.17 9.98 -17.09
C SER A 622 -8.54 8.70 -17.83
N TYR A 623 -8.78 7.61 -17.12
CA TYR A 623 -9.16 6.31 -17.66
C TYR A 623 -10.19 5.60 -16.77
N GLU A 624 -10.86 4.61 -17.33
CA GLU A 624 -11.91 3.84 -16.67
C GLU A 624 -11.69 2.34 -16.91
N VAL A 625 -11.76 1.53 -15.86
CA VAL A 625 -11.61 0.07 -15.96
C VAL A 625 -12.89 -0.60 -15.49
N LEU A 626 -13.38 -1.54 -16.26
CA LEU A 626 -14.59 -2.32 -15.98
C LEU A 626 -14.23 -3.79 -15.72
N ASP A 627 -14.68 -4.30 -14.58
CA ASP A 627 -14.56 -5.70 -14.19
C ASP A 627 -15.95 -6.35 -14.08
N ALA A 628 -16.07 -7.63 -14.38
CA ALA A 628 -17.34 -8.36 -14.29
C ALA A 628 -17.15 -9.80 -13.82
N GLN A 629 -18.14 -10.32 -13.10
CA GLN A 629 -18.15 -11.68 -12.60
C GLN A 629 -19.56 -12.26 -12.64
N LEU A 630 -19.70 -13.52 -13.09
CA LEU A 630 -20.93 -14.29 -12.99
C LEU A 630 -20.60 -15.62 -12.32
N GLY A 631 -21.38 -16.01 -11.33
CA GLY A 631 -21.09 -17.22 -10.59
C GLY A 631 -22.29 -17.86 -9.93
N TYR A 632 -22.00 -18.95 -9.25
CA TYR A 632 -22.95 -19.72 -8.47
C TYR A 632 -22.36 -20.02 -7.08
N GLN A 633 -23.13 -19.74 -6.05
CA GLN A 633 -22.81 -20.04 -4.66
C GLN A 633 -23.64 -21.22 -4.19
N GLY A 634 -23.00 -22.37 -4.03
CA GLY A 634 -23.59 -23.56 -3.43
C GLY A 634 -23.36 -23.61 -1.91
N ASP A 635 -23.77 -24.74 -1.28
CA ASP A 635 -23.64 -24.91 0.19
C ASP A 635 -22.19 -25.07 0.68
N SER A 636 -21.36 -25.76 -0.11
CA SER A 636 -19.95 -26.08 0.21
C SER A 636 -19.00 -25.82 -0.96
N TRP A 637 -19.46 -25.14 -2.00
CA TRP A 637 -18.64 -24.79 -3.14
C TRP A 637 -19.19 -23.55 -3.82
N ASN A 638 -18.32 -22.82 -4.49
CA ASN A 638 -18.69 -21.77 -5.42
C ASN A 638 -17.91 -21.91 -6.72
N ALA A 639 -18.46 -21.36 -7.78
CA ALA A 639 -17.77 -21.26 -9.07
C ALA A 639 -18.16 -19.94 -9.74
N ALA A 640 -17.19 -19.32 -10.40
CA ALA A 640 -17.40 -18.08 -11.13
C ALA A 640 -16.59 -18.05 -12.42
N ILE A 641 -17.10 -17.34 -13.40
CA ILE A 641 -16.34 -16.80 -14.52
C ILE A 641 -16.13 -15.32 -14.25
N PHE A 642 -14.96 -14.81 -14.57
CA PHE A 642 -14.63 -13.40 -14.38
C PHE A 642 -13.97 -12.81 -15.61
N ALA A 643 -14.07 -11.49 -15.74
CA ALA A 643 -13.33 -10.66 -16.68
C ALA A 643 -12.78 -9.44 -15.92
N ARG A 644 -11.50 -9.16 -16.06
CA ARG A 644 -10.83 -7.96 -15.58
C ARG A 644 -10.45 -7.09 -16.77
N ASN A 645 -10.55 -5.77 -16.63
CA ASN A 645 -10.39 -4.82 -17.73
C ASN A 645 -11.20 -5.23 -18.98
N LEU A 646 -12.50 -5.52 -18.79
CA LEU A 646 -13.40 -6.10 -19.81
C LEU A 646 -13.48 -5.27 -21.10
N LEU A 647 -13.20 -3.98 -21.05
CA LEU A 647 -13.23 -3.06 -22.18
C LEU A 647 -11.85 -2.87 -22.83
N ASP A 648 -10.82 -3.57 -22.35
CA ASP A 648 -9.43 -3.50 -22.82
C ASP A 648 -8.91 -2.05 -22.87
N GLU A 649 -9.11 -1.32 -21.76
CA GLU A 649 -8.66 0.06 -21.62
C GLU A 649 -7.14 0.12 -21.50
N ASP A 650 -6.52 0.85 -22.41
CA ASP A 650 -5.08 1.10 -22.44
C ASP A 650 -4.70 2.30 -21.56
N TYR A 651 -3.88 2.10 -20.54
CA TYR A 651 -3.36 3.17 -19.70
C TYR A 651 -1.96 2.82 -19.17
N TYR A 652 -1.22 3.85 -18.74
CA TYR A 652 0.05 3.66 -18.03
C TYR A 652 -0.17 3.78 -16.53
N SER A 653 0.25 2.75 -15.79
CA SER A 653 0.27 2.77 -14.32
C SER A 653 1.44 3.58 -13.77
N PHE A 654 2.54 3.72 -14.52
CA PHE A 654 3.74 4.45 -14.15
C PHE A 654 4.44 4.99 -15.39
N MET A 655 5.05 6.18 -15.29
CA MET A 655 5.96 6.72 -16.30
C MET A 655 7.23 7.24 -15.63
N ASN A 656 8.36 7.02 -16.30
CA ASN A 656 9.68 7.46 -15.84
C ASN A 656 10.29 8.44 -16.84
N ASN A 657 10.52 9.67 -16.39
CA ASN A 657 11.05 10.75 -17.23
C ASN A 657 12.56 10.65 -17.48
N GLN A 658 13.32 9.92 -16.67
CA GLN A 658 14.78 9.78 -16.84
C GLN A 658 15.14 8.92 -18.06
N ILE A 659 14.35 7.87 -18.31
CA ILE A 659 14.59 6.92 -19.40
C ILE A 659 13.49 6.95 -20.47
N SER A 660 12.50 7.84 -20.33
CA SER A 660 11.36 8.00 -21.23
C SER A 660 10.60 6.70 -21.45
N ALA A 661 10.29 6.03 -20.35
CA ALA A 661 9.63 4.72 -20.31
C ALA A 661 8.31 4.76 -19.54
N GLY A 662 7.44 3.82 -19.84
CA GLY A 662 6.19 3.61 -19.12
C GLY A 662 5.95 2.14 -18.78
N VAL A 663 5.12 1.91 -17.77
CA VAL A 663 4.56 0.62 -17.40
C VAL A 663 3.07 0.65 -17.70
N ALA A 664 2.63 -0.16 -18.68
CA ALA A 664 1.22 -0.28 -19.00
C ALA A 664 0.43 -0.94 -17.86
N GLY A 665 -0.84 -0.59 -17.74
CA GLY A 665 -1.81 -1.32 -16.92
C GLY A 665 -1.97 -2.77 -17.42
N ASP A 666 -2.64 -3.61 -16.61
CA ASP A 666 -2.90 -4.97 -17.04
C ASP A 666 -3.96 -4.97 -18.18
N PRO A 667 -3.76 -5.74 -19.26
CA PRO A 667 -4.71 -5.84 -20.37
C PRO A 667 -5.99 -6.59 -19.95
N GLU A 668 -6.90 -6.81 -20.89
CA GLU A 668 -8.09 -7.65 -20.64
C GLU A 668 -7.69 -9.07 -20.20
N MET A 669 -8.35 -9.56 -19.14
CA MET A 669 -8.11 -10.90 -18.61
C MET A 669 -9.45 -11.61 -18.37
N TYR A 670 -9.53 -12.89 -18.71
CA TYR A 670 -10.70 -13.75 -18.47
C TYR A 670 -10.27 -14.99 -17.70
N GLY A 671 -11.15 -15.52 -16.89
CA GLY A 671 -10.86 -16.76 -16.18
C GLY A 671 -12.07 -17.41 -15.55
N VAL A 672 -11.80 -18.54 -14.93
CA VAL A 672 -12.75 -19.31 -14.15
C VAL A 672 -12.15 -19.56 -12.77
N ARG A 673 -13.00 -19.54 -11.75
CA ARG A 673 -12.63 -19.86 -10.38
C ARG A 673 -13.59 -20.89 -9.80
N VAL A 674 -13.05 -21.83 -9.03
CA VAL A 674 -13.82 -22.78 -8.23
C VAL A 674 -13.25 -22.78 -6.82
N ALA A 675 -14.10 -22.71 -5.81
CA ALA A 675 -13.72 -22.85 -4.42
C ALA A 675 -14.59 -23.91 -3.72
N LEU A 676 -13.97 -24.62 -2.78
CA LEU A 676 -14.56 -25.69 -1.99
C LEU A 676 -14.36 -25.39 -0.50
N GLU A 677 -15.38 -25.64 0.32
CA GLU A 677 -15.34 -25.54 1.78
C GLU A 677 -15.81 -26.84 2.40
N PHE A 678 -15.08 -27.41 3.36
CA PHE A 678 -15.38 -28.69 3.98
C PHE A 678 -14.79 -28.82 5.39
#